data_fdefba30d2ebcbfc8f01205d48eeece4
#
_entry.id   fdefba30d2ebcbfc8f01205d48eeece4
#
_cell.length_a   1.000
_cell.length_b   1.000
_cell.length_c   1.000
_cell.angle_alpha   90.00
_cell.angle_beta   90.00
_cell.angle_gamma   90.00
#
_symmetry.space_group_name_H-M   'P 1'
#
loop_
_entity.id
_entity.type
_entity.pdbx_description
1 polymer ?
#
loop_
_entity_poly.entity_id
_entity_poly.type
_entity_poly.pdbx_seq_one_letter_code
_entity_poly.pdbx_strand_id
1 'polypeptide(L)'
;MNKFEAKQRIEKLRQTIDEYRYQYHVLDKLEISDAALDSLKHELYRLEQEFPEFITPDSPTQRVGGKPLPKFEKVTHKRPMLSMEDVFTQEEFEAWIERLQKVGGKKVEEFFCMPKLDGLAVSLVYKDGLLVTAATRGDGKIGEDVTQNIKTIDSIPLRLRILTTPIPSLREPEGSSEPRTALKRREIGLPEYVEVRGEIYFPVKAFEKMNRELKAQGLEMFANPRNTAAGSIRQLDSSITASRGLAFVAWNLDGDFGQLTMEEEWEILENIGFRPAPESKRLHSVEAIRKHWLSLQEKREKLGYWVDGMVVRVNENRLYEKLGVVGKTPRGLVAWKFPAEEATTKVKEIQWTVGRTGALTPVAVVEPTWIGGTTVQHASLHNLDEIERLDVREGDTVILYKAGDIIPKIKEVIGTLRPSGSHKTKPPTKCPVCGSKIERRVEEVAIYCTNPKCFVQDREAILHAARAFEIDGLGPQTIATLLENGIITNPADLFLLKPDDVRGLEGFAELSANKLVEQIQSRKTISLPNFILALGIRNVGEQTAIDIANHFQRLDKFVAATLEDLIEVEGIGEVVARSVREYFDQEHNQKLVEYFLKNGIEVRTQKSSTKQTIATGKTFVVTGTLESLSRDDAKDAIRRVGGKVAGSVSKKTDFVVVGENPGSKLDEARKLGVAILSEKEFIAMLS
;
A
#
# COMPACT_ATOMS: atom_id res chain seq x y z
N MET A 1 30.81 15.22 -38.57
CA MET A 1 31.60 14.60 -37.49
C MET A 1 31.75 13.13 -37.84
N ASN A 2 32.91 12.49 -37.67
CA ASN A 2 33.04 11.07 -37.92
C ASN A 2 32.43 10.25 -36.75
N LYS A 3 32.15 8.94 -36.99
CA LYS A 3 31.51 8.08 -35.99
C LYS A 3 32.25 7.99 -34.66
N PHE A 4 33.55 8.01 -34.67
CA PHE A 4 34.39 7.93 -33.46
C PHE A 4 34.27 9.21 -32.62
N GLU A 5 34.37 10.36 -33.27
CA GLU A 5 34.20 11.68 -32.64
C GLU A 5 32.78 11.84 -32.08
N ALA A 6 31.76 11.40 -32.84
CA ALA A 6 30.35 11.44 -32.40
C ALA A 6 30.14 10.59 -31.15
N LYS A 7 30.68 9.37 -31.09
CA LYS A 7 30.59 8.50 -29.92
C LYS A 7 31.21 9.16 -28.68
N GLN A 8 32.43 9.68 -28.80
CA GLN A 8 33.07 10.38 -27.69
C GLN A 8 32.28 11.61 -27.22
N ARG A 9 31.74 12.38 -28.17
CA ARG A 9 30.94 13.57 -27.84
C ARG A 9 29.64 13.19 -27.13
N ILE A 10 28.94 12.17 -27.60
CA ILE A 10 27.71 11.62 -26.97
C ILE A 10 27.98 11.15 -25.55
N GLU A 11 29.04 10.37 -25.33
CA GLU A 11 29.43 9.90 -24.00
C GLU A 11 29.73 11.04 -23.03
N LYS A 12 30.49 12.04 -23.51
CA LYS A 12 30.83 13.23 -22.73
C LYS A 12 29.60 14.08 -22.39
N LEU A 13 28.66 14.26 -23.34
CA LEU A 13 27.42 15.00 -23.11
C LEU A 13 26.56 14.31 -22.07
N ARG A 14 26.37 12.97 -22.14
CA ARG A 14 25.63 12.20 -21.14
C ARG A 14 26.22 12.39 -19.75
N GLN A 15 27.53 12.21 -19.59
CA GLN A 15 28.19 12.39 -18.30
C GLN A 15 28.02 13.81 -17.77
N THR A 16 28.16 14.82 -18.63
CA THR A 16 28.01 16.22 -18.24
C THR A 16 26.57 16.56 -17.84
N ILE A 17 25.58 16.09 -18.61
CA ILE A 17 24.16 16.31 -18.30
C ILE A 17 23.77 15.61 -16.99
N ASP A 18 24.24 14.38 -16.77
CA ASP A 18 23.97 13.64 -15.53
C ASP A 18 24.66 14.28 -14.32
N GLU A 19 25.87 14.83 -14.47
CA GLU A 19 26.55 15.57 -13.41
C GLU A 19 25.77 16.84 -13.03
N TYR A 20 25.37 17.67 -14.00
CA TYR A 20 24.58 18.87 -13.72
C TYR A 20 23.22 18.56 -13.11
N ARG A 21 22.59 17.46 -13.56
CA ARG A 21 21.33 16.97 -12.97
C ARG A 21 21.53 16.54 -11.52
N TYR A 22 22.61 15.84 -11.22
CA TYR A 22 22.96 15.46 -9.84
C TYR A 22 23.19 16.68 -8.96
N GLN A 23 23.99 17.65 -9.44
CA GLN A 23 24.23 18.89 -8.74
C GLN A 23 22.91 19.63 -8.43
N TYR A 24 22.01 19.71 -9.39
CA TYR A 24 20.74 20.43 -9.25
C TYR A 24 19.74 19.69 -8.36
N HIS A 25 19.43 18.40 -8.66
CA HIS A 25 18.36 17.68 -8.00
C HIS A 25 18.75 17.01 -6.68
N VAL A 26 20.02 16.67 -6.49
CA VAL A 26 20.50 15.99 -5.28
C VAL A 26 21.21 16.94 -4.34
N LEU A 27 22.16 17.73 -4.86
CA LEU A 27 22.98 18.62 -4.05
C LEU A 27 22.41 20.06 -3.91
N ASP A 28 21.27 20.36 -4.56
CA ASP A 28 20.61 21.69 -4.52
C ASP A 28 21.55 22.84 -5.00
N LYS A 29 22.46 22.54 -5.94
CA LYS A 29 23.43 23.48 -6.49
C LYS A 29 23.12 23.81 -7.95
N LEU A 30 22.94 25.08 -8.27
CA LEU A 30 22.74 25.55 -9.63
C LEU A 30 24.08 26.00 -10.22
N GLU A 31 24.74 25.16 -11.02
CA GLU A 31 26.01 25.48 -11.68
C GLU A 31 25.83 26.08 -13.08
N ILE A 32 24.73 25.70 -13.77
CA ILE A 32 24.38 26.26 -15.07
C ILE A 32 22.90 26.63 -15.13
N SER A 33 22.50 27.53 -16.04
CA SER A 33 21.10 27.87 -16.25
C SER A 33 20.33 26.74 -16.90
N ASP A 34 18.99 26.68 -16.67
CA ASP A 34 18.10 25.71 -17.31
C ASP A 34 18.23 25.75 -18.83
N ALA A 35 18.32 26.95 -19.43
CA ALA A 35 18.49 27.13 -20.86
C ALA A 35 19.80 26.51 -21.39
N ALA A 36 20.91 26.59 -20.61
CA ALA A 36 22.16 25.98 -20.98
C ALA A 36 22.08 24.45 -20.89
N LEU A 37 21.43 23.89 -19.85
CA LEU A 37 21.21 22.46 -19.72
C LEU A 37 20.34 21.92 -20.85
N ASP A 38 19.26 22.64 -21.23
CA ASP A 38 18.39 22.26 -22.35
C ASP A 38 19.13 22.29 -23.69
N SER A 39 20.04 23.23 -23.88
CA SER A 39 20.91 23.27 -25.05
C SER A 39 21.79 22.02 -25.16
N LEU A 40 22.38 21.56 -24.05
CA LEU A 40 23.18 20.32 -24.02
C LEU A 40 22.31 19.09 -24.30
N LYS A 41 21.10 19.02 -23.75
CA LYS A 41 20.14 17.95 -24.04
C LYS A 41 19.75 17.93 -25.51
N HIS A 42 19.54 19.11 -26.10
CA HIS A 42 19.21 19.22 -27.52
C HIS A 42 20.39 18.78 -28.44
N GLU A 43 21.61 19.16 -28.09
CA GLU A 43 22.78 18.68 -28.81
C GLU A 43 22.89 17.15 -28.76
N LEU A 44 22.72 16.57 -27.57
CA LEU A 44 22.74 15.13 -27.38
C LEU A 44 21.65 14.45 -28.23
N TYR A 45 20.42 14.97 -28.20
CA TYR A 45 19.32 14.46 -29.00
C TYR A 45 19.64 14.45 -30.49
N ARG A 46 20.17 15.54 -31.04
CA ARG A 46 20.54 15.62 -32.46
C ARG A 46 21.60 14.58 -32.83
N LEU A 47 22.63 14.43 -32.00
CA LEU A 47 23.68 13.44 -32.25
C LEU A 47 23.16 12.00 -32.19
N GLU A 48 22.27 11.71 -31.28
CA GLU A 48 21.65 10.39 -31.17
C GLU A 48 20.66 10.11 -32.32
N GLN A 49 20.03 11.13 -32.91
CA GLN A 49 19.24 10.96 -34.14
C GLN A 49 20.14 10.70 -35.36
N GLU A 50 21.31 11.33 -35.43
CA GLU A 50 22.30 11.13 -36.51
C GLU A 50 23.02 9.77 -36.38
N PHE A 51 23.22 9.28 -35.14
CA PHE A 51 23.91 8.01 -34.81
C PHE A 51 23.08 7.13 -33.86
N PRO A 52 21.95 6.55 -34.32
CA PRO A 52 21.03 5.81 -33.43
C PRO A 52 21.67 4.59 -32.74
N GLU A 53 22.72 4.03 -33.32
CA GLU A 53 23.47 2.89 -32.76
C GLU A 53 24.19 3.21 -31.43
N PHE A 54 24.36 4.50 -31.09
CA PHE A 54 24.95 4.92 -29.83
C PHE A 54 23.91 5.25 -28.75
N ILE A 55 22.62 5.15 -29.04
CA ILE A 55 21.56 5.33 -28.03
C ILE A 55 21.66 4.22 -26.98
N THR A 56 21.69 4.61 -25.70
CA THR A 56 21.68 3.67 -24.58
C THR A 56 20.41 3.88 -23.74
N PRO A 57 19.91 2.82 -23.03
CA PRO A 57 18.69 2.91 -22.24
C PRO A 57 18.69 3.97 -21.11
N ASP A 58 19.90 4.38 -20.69
CA ASP A 58 20.15 5.38 -19.66
C ASP A 58 20.44 6.78 -20.21
N SER A 59 20.34 6.98 -21.53
CA SER A 59 20.50 8.32 -22.09
C SER A 59 19.42 9.28 -21.56
N PRO A 60 19.79 10.53 -21.19
CA PRO A 60 18.82 11.57 -20.84
C PRO A 60 17.72 11.78 -21.89
N THR A 61 17.97 11.46 -23.15
CA THR A 61 16.99 11.57 -24.25
C THR A 61 15.91 10.46 -24.20
N GLN A 62 16.17 9.38 -23.48
CA GLN A 62 15.25 8.23 -23.34
C GLN A 62 14.30 8.35 -22.15
N ARG A 63 14.19 9.53 -21.53
CA ARG A 63 13.34 9.75 -20.37
C ARG A 63 11.84 9.75 -20.71
N VAL A 64 11.46 10.27 -21.87
CA VAL A 64 10.07 10.31 -22.31
C VAL A 64 9.81 9.22 -23.33
N GLY A 65 8.87 8.31 -23.04
CA GLY A 65 8.48 7.22 -23.95
C GLY A 65 7.76 7.72 -25.21
N GLY A 66 7.92 6.99 -26.30
CA GLY A 66 7.42 7.43 -27.62
C GLY A 66 5.93 7.19 -27.87
N LYS A 67 5.30 6.17 -27.29
CA LYS A 67 3.89 5.81 -27.51
C LYS A 67 3.18 5.54 -26.18
N PRO A 68 1.90 5.98 -26.03
CA PRO A 68 1.10 5.64 -24.87
C PRO A 68 0.99 4.12 -24.67
N LEU A 69 1.01 3.68 -23.42
CA LEU A 69 0.82 2.29 -23.05
C LEU A 69 -0.67 1.90 -23.22
N PRO A 70 -0.97 0.67 -23.64
CA PRO A 70 -2.36 0.18 -23.67
C PRO A 70 -2.94 -0.06 -22.26
N LYS A 71 -2.09 -0.45 -21.31
CA LYS A 71 -2.39 -0.72 -19.88
C LYS A 71 -1.10 -0.81 -19.09
N PHE A 72 -1.21 -0.77 -17.77
CA PHE A 72 -0.09 -1.07 -16.85
C PHE A 72 -0.02 -2.58 -16.59
N GLU A 73 1.19 -3.13 -16.63
CA GLU A 73 1.44 -4.51 -16.24
C GLU A 73 1.55 -4.62 -14.72
N LYS A 74 1.33 -5.82 -14.17
CA LYS A 74 1.48 -6.10 -12.75
C LYS A 74 2.91 -6.54 -12.46
N VAL A 75 3.49 -5.99 -11.39
CA VAL A 75 4.84 -6.32 -10.91
C VAL A 75 4.74 -6.85 -9.48
N THR A 76 5.32 -8.03 -9.24
CA THR A 76 5.43 -8.58 -7.89
C THR A 76 6.72 -8.06 -7.23
N HIS A 77 6.59 -7.43 -6.07
CA HIS A 77 7.73 -6.94 -5.29
C HIS A 77 8.55 -8.12 -4.75
N LYS A 78 9.88 -8.05 -4.90
CA LYS A 78 10.80 -9.07 -4.35
C LYS A 78 10.71 -9.12 -2.82
N ARG A 79 10.62 -7.95 -2.18
CA ARG A 79 10.29 -7.80 -0.75
C ARG A 79 9.01 -6.97 -0.64
N PRO A 80 8.03 -7.36 0.19
CA PRO A 80 6.80 -6.60 0.35
C PRO A 80 7.03 -5.14 0.73
N MET A 81 6.24 -4.23 0.18
CA MET A 81 6.18 -2.82 0.61
C MET A 81 5.19 -2.71 1.77
N LEU A 82 5.72 -2.77 2.99
CA LEU A 82 4.94 -2.82 4.21
C LEU A 82 4.28 -1.47 4.56
N SER A 83 3.23 -1.51 5.36
CA SER A 83 2.62 -0.35 5.98
C SER A 83 3.41 0.04 7.24
N MET A 84 3.06 1.15 7.88
CA MET A 84 3.59 1.53 9.19
C MET A 84 2.44 1.78 10.17
N GLU A 85 2.74 1.62 11.47
CA GLU A 85 1.84 1.99 12.56
C GLU A 85 1.81 3.52 12.65
N ASP A 86 0.62 4.10 12.77
CA ASP A 86 0.46 5.54 13.01
C ASP A 86 0.28 5.77 14.53
N VAL A 87 0.96 6.79 15.07
CA VAL A 87 0.77 7.30 16.43
C VAL A 87 0.51 8.81 16.37
N PHE A 88 -0.35 9.31 17.23
CA PHE A 88 -0.84 10.70 17.19
C PHE A 88 -0.46 11.47 18.44
N THR A 89 -0.25 10.77 19.57
CA THR A 89 0.09 11.40 20.85
C THR A 89 1.49 11.00 21.33
N GLN A 90 2.01 11.76 22.29
CA GLN A 90 3.28 11.44 22.90
C GLN A 90 3.22 10.11 23.67
N GLU A 91 2.11 9.86 24.35
CA GLU A 91 1.89 8.65 25.14
C GLU A 91 1.87 7.41 24.25
N GLU A 92 1.24 7.49 23.07
CA GLU A 92 1.24 6.39 22.08
C GLU A 92 2.66 6.13 21.55
N PHE A 93 3.43 7.19 21.29
CA PHE A 93 4.81 7.08 20.86
C PHE A 93 5.71 6.45 21.93
N GLU A 94 5.57 6.87 23.20
CA GLU A 94 6.31 6.28 24.33
C GLU A 94 5.93 4.81 24.53
N ALA A 95 4.65 4.47 24.43
CA ALA A 95 4.18 3.08 24.48
C ALA A 95 4.76 2.23 23.34
N TRP A 96 4.95 2.79 22.13
CA TRP A 96 5.65 2.11 21.05
C TRP A 96 7.11 1.82 21.41
N ILE A 97 7.83 2.78 21.99
CA ILE A 97 9.22 2.58 22.46
C ILE A 97 9.30 1.49 23.52
N GLU A 98 8.39 1.47 24.49
CA GLU A 98 8.33 0.42 25.51
C GLU A 98 8.12 -0.96 24.89
N ARG A 99 7.22 -1.07 23.90
CA ARG A 99 7.03 -2.32 23.14
C ARG A 99 8.30 -2.78 22.45
N LEU A 100 9.07 -1.85 21.82
CA LEU A 100 10.35 -2.16 21.18
C LEU A 100 11.35 -2.76 22.17
N GLN A 101 11.50 -2.12 23.34
CA GLN A 101 12.44 -2.58 24.39
C GLN A 101 12.06 -3.97 24.89
N LYS A 102 10.75 -4.21 25.11
CA LYS A 102 10.23 -5.50 25.56
C LYS A 102 10.49 -6.63 24.55
N VAL A 103 10.32 -6.36 23.25
CA VAL A 103 10.53 -7.34 22.18
C VAL A 103 12.02 -7.51 21.87
N GLY A 104 12.77 -6.40 21.81
CA GLY A 104 14.20 -6.39 21.51
C GLY A 104 15.11 -6.93 22.61
N GLY A 105 14.61 -6.98 23.86
CA GLY A 105 15.34 -7.44 25.03
C GLY A 105 16.44 -6.47 25.52
N LYS A 106 16.59 -5.32 24.87
CA LYS A 106 17.54 -4.25 25.25
C LYS A 106 16.93 -2.88 24.99
N LYS A 107 17.45 -1.85 25.64
CA LYS A 107 17.08 -0.47 25.35
C LYS A 107 17.53 -0.11 23.94
N VAL A 108 16.64 0.51 23.16
CA VAL A 108 16.98 1.07 21.85
C VAL A 108 17.55 2.47 22.10
N GLU A 109 18.78 2.69 21.69
CA GLU A 109 19.51 3.93 21.99
C GLU A 109 19.53 4.91 20.82
N GLU A 110 19.35 4.41 19.59
CA GLU A 110 19.46 5.21 18.38
C GLU A 110 18.25 5.04 17.48
N PHE A 111 17.71 6.14 17.04
CA PHE A 111 16.62 6.21 16.09
C PHE A 111 17.02 7.09 14.91
N PHE A 112 16.58 6.71 13.73
CA PHE A 112 16.67 7.56 12.54
C PHE A 112 15.30 8.15 12.27
N CYS A 113 15.23 9.49 12.23
CA CYS A 113 14.01 10.25 12.07
C CYS A 113 14.01 10.93 10.71
N MET A 114 12.90 10.81 9.98
CA MET A 114 12.74 11.41 8.64
C MET A 114 11.36 12.03 8.48
N PRO A 115 11.22 13.12 7.71
CA PRO A 115 9.91 13.67 7.38
C PRO A 115 9.05 12.62 6.69
N LYS A 116 7.78 12.52 7.07
CA LYS A 116 6.80 11.69 6.38
C LYS A 116 6.20 12.48 5.24
N LEU A 117 6.76 12.30 4.04
CA LEU A 117 6.25 12.97 2.86
C LEU A 117 4.86 12.44 2.49
N ASP A 118 4.01 13.32 2.02
CA ASP A 118 2.67 13.00 1.54
C ASP A 118 2.67 12.87 0.00
N GLY A 119 2.86 11.66 -0.48
CA GLY A 119 3.02 11.35 -1.89
C GLY A 119 2.56 9.94 -2.26
N LEU A 120 3.18 9.38 -3.27
CA LEU A 120 2.97 8.01 -3.76
C LEU A 120 4.24 7.18 -3.59
N ALA A 121 4.16 6.12 -2.78
CA ALA A 121 5.25 5.19 -2.58
C ALA A 121 5.52 4.34 -3.83
N VAL A 122 6.78 4.27 -4.23
CA VAL A 122 7.24 3.45 -5.36
C VAL A 122 8.53 2.69 -5.02
N SER A 123 8.73 1.58 -5.72
CA SER A 123 9.94 0.78 -5.74
C SER A 123 10.65 0.96 -7.08
N LEU A 124 11.95 1.23 -7.05
CA LEU A 124 12.84 1.40 -8.20
C LEU A 124 13.89 0.29 -8.18
N VAL A 125 13.86 -0.58 -9.17
CA VAL A 125 14.78 -1.72 -9.29
C VAL A 125 15.86 -1.42 -10.31
N TYR A 126 17.11 -1.54 -9.87
CA TYR A 126 18.29 -1.41 -10.70
C TYR A 126 19.00 -2.75 -10.82
N LYS A 127 19.43 -3.09 -12.03
CA LYS A 127 20.34 -4.22 -12.31
C LYS A 127 21.59 -3.67 -12.97
N ASP A 128 22.73 -4.07 -12.47
CA ASP A 128 24.04 -3.55 -12.94
C ASP A 128 24.07 -2.02 -13.02
N GLY A 129 23.44 -1.38 -12.04
CA GLY A 129 23.30 0.06 -11.94
C GLY A 129 22.28 0.70 -12.89
N LEU A 130 21.59 -0.03 -13.76
CA LEU A 130 20.59 0.51 -14.69
C LEU A 130 19.16 0.33 -14.13
N LEU A 131 18.33 1.37 -14.24
CA LEU A 131 16.91 1.30 -13.90
C LEU A 131 16.19 0.37 -14.87
N VAL A 132 15.71 -0.76 -14.37
CA VAL A 132 15.01 -1.78 -15.18
C VAL A 132 13.52 -1.82 -14.91
N THR A 133 13.08 -1.57 -13.69
CA THR A 133 11.66 -1.62 -13.32
C THR A 133 11.36 -0.58 -12.24
N ALA A 134 10.22 0.09 -12.39
CA ALA A 134 9.65 0.92 -11.33
C ALA A 134 8.19 0.54 -11.13
N ALA A 135 7.78 0.28 -9.88
CA ALA A 135 6.45 -0.18 -9.56
C ALA A 135 5.81 0.63 -8.43
N THR A 136 4.50 0.86 -8.53
CA THR A 136 3.71 1.42 -7.41
C THR A 136 3.64 0.41 -6.27
N ARG A 137 3.37 0.87 -5.04
CA ARG A 137 3.21 -0.01 -3.88
C ARG A 137 2.12 -1.07 -4.07
N GLY A 138 1.00 -0.70 -4.73
CA GLY A 138 -0.17 -1.56 -4.86
C GLY A 138 -0.71 -2.01 -3.49
N ASP A 139 -0.98 -3.30 -3.34
CA ASP A 139 -1.39 -3.94 -2.08
C ASP A 139 -0.21 -4.24 -1.12
N GLY A 140 0.99 -3.87 -1.53
CA GLY A 140 2.26 -4.14 -0.86
C GLY A 140 2.99 -5.38 -1.38
N LYS A 141 2.34 -6.28 -2.10
CA LYS A 141 2.95 -7.45 -2.75
C LYS A 141 3.01 -7.29 -4.27
N ILE A 142 1.95 -6.74 -4.84
CA ILE A 142 1.81 -6.54 -6.29
C ILE A 142 1.51 -5.07 -6.55
N GLY A 143 2.32 -4.44 -7.41
CA GLY A 143 2.15 -3.07 -7.88
C GLY A 143 1.89 -3.01 -9.38
N GLU A 144 1.78 -1.79 -9.91
CA GLU A 144 1.68 -1.51 -11.34
C GLU A 144 3.05 -1.07 -11.87
N ASP A 145 3.46 -1.58 -13.02
CA ASP A 145 4.68 -1.14 -13.71
C ASP A 145 4.48 0.28 -14.26
N VAL A 146 5.18 1.22 -13.66
CA VAL A 146 5.14 2.63 -14.03
C VAL A 146 6.51 3.12 -14.53
N THR A 147 7.34 2.21 -15.00
CA THR A 147 8.74 2.48 -15.40
C THR A 147 8.86 3.61 -16.40
N GLN A 148 7.99 3.66 -17.42
CA GLN A 148 8.03 4.73 -18.42
C GLN A 148 7.73 6.11 -17.81
N ASN A 149 6.76 6.18 -16.90
CA ASN A 149 6.39 7.41 -16.22
C ASN A 149 7.49 7.86 -15.25
N ILE A 150 8.06 6.92 -14.52
CA ILE A 150 9.16 7.17 -13.57
C ILE A 150 10.40 7.72 -14.27
N LYS A 151 10.74 7.21 -15.44
CA LYS A 151 11.88 7.73 -16.23
C LYS A 151 11.78 9.23 -16.55
N THR A 152 10.56 9.78 -16.59
CA THR A 152 10.34 11.22 -16.85
C THR A 152 10.70 12.12 -15.67
N ILE A 153 10.86 11.56 -14.45
CA ILE A 153 11.15 12.32 -13.24
C ILE A 153 12.65 12.58 -13.15
N ASP A 154 13.05 13.84 -13.30
CA ASP A 154 14.46 14.22 -13.37
C ASP A 154 15.28 13.93 -12.10
N SER A 155 14.65 13.90 -10.92
CA SER A 155 15.32 13.55 -9.66
C SER A 155 15.65 12.05 -9.51
N ILE A 156 15.20 11.19 -10.46
CA ILE A 156 15.51 9.75 -10.46
C ILE A 156 16.63 9.47 -11.45
N PRO A 157 17.77 8.88 -11.01
CA PRO A 157 18.85 8.49 -11.91
C PRO A 157 18.43 7.30 -12.77
N LEU A 158 18.66 7.35 -14.09
CA LEU A 158 18.47 6.20 -14.97
C LEU A 158 19.59 5.17 -14.81
N ARG A 159 20.76 5.63 -14.36
CA ARG A 159 21.93 4.82 -13.95
C ARG A 159 22.42 5.29 -12.60
N LEU A 160 22.68 4.34 -11.69
CA LEU A 160 23.30 4.63 -10.39
C LEU A 160 24.75 5.11 -10.59
N ARG A 161 25.16 6.05 -9.76
CA ARG A 161 26.54 6.53 -9.72
C ARG A 161 27.43 5.49 -9.02
N ILE A 162 28.64 5.33 -9.49
CA ILE A 162 29.63 4.48 -8.83
C ILE A 162 30.16 5.22 -7.60
N LEU A 163 30.25 4.52 -6.48
CA LEU A 163 30.81 5.08 -5.26
C LEU A 163 32.33 5.31 -5.44
N THR A 164 32.73 6.58 -5.64
CA THR A 164 34.13 6.97 -5.86
C THR A 164 34.81 7.40 -4.56
N THR A 165 34.06 7.70 -3.52
CA THR A 165 34.55 8.09 -2.21
C THR A 165 34.13 7.06 -1.14
N PRO A 166 35.06 6.71 -0.22
CA PRO A 166 34.68 5.90 0.94
C PRO A 166 33.59 6.64 1.72
N ILE A 167 32.52 5.96 2.07
CA ILE A 167 31.51 6.50 2.98
C ILE A 167 32.12 6.52 4.37
N PRO A 168 32.28 7.70 4.99
CA PRO A 168 33.07 7.83 6.23
C PRO A 168 32.50 7.04 7.42
N SER A 169 31.20 6.75 7.40
CA SER A 169 30.47 6.06 8.47
C SER A 169 30.49 4.54 8.35
N LEU A 170 30.82 3.94 7.19
CA LEU A 170 30.94 2.49 7.07
C LEU A 170 32.07 1.98 7.97
N ARG A 171 31.67 1.34 9.08
CA ARG A 171 32.60 0.74 10.04
C ARG A 171 33.07 -0.61 9.52
N GLU A 172 34.33 -0.96 9.84
CA GLU A 172 34.83 -2.30 9.62
C GLU A 172 33.98 -3.33 10.41
N PRO A 173 33.64 -4.50 9.82
CA PRO A 173 33.04 -5.56 10.58
C PRO A 173 33.93 -5.92 11.78
N GLU A 174 33.38 -6.01 12.98
CA GLU A 174 34.10 -6.47 14.15
C GLU A 174 34.74 -7.84 13.87
N GLY A 175 36.07 -7.89 13.85
CA GLY A 175 36.85 -9.11 13.59
C GLY A 175 37.61 -9.15 12.28
N SER A 176 37.60 -8.11 11.43
CA SER A 176 38.46 -8.05 10.26
C SER A 176 39.90 -7.70 10.65
N SER A 177 40.84 -8.53 10.26
CA SER A 177 42.29 -8.31 10.49
C SER A 177 42.94 -7.37 9.48
N GLU A 178 42.19 -6.77 8.55
CA GLU A 178 42.69 -5.84 7.53
C GLU A 178 42.64 -4.39 8.01
N PRO A 179 43.75 -3.63 7.92
CA PRO A 179 43.78 -2.25 8.39
C PRO A 179 42.93 -1.31 7.49
N ARG A 180 42.23 -0.36 8.11
CA ARG A 180 41.43 0.72 7.48
C ARG A 180 42.01 1.38 6.24
N THR A 181 43.30 1.31 6.04
CA THR A 181 44.04 1.85 4.89
C THR A 181 43.83 1.06 3.61
N ALA A 182 43.47 -0.22 3.68
CA ALA A 182 43.23 -1.07 2.50
C ALA A 182 41.78 -0.93 1.94
N LEU A 183 40.81 -0.68 2.80
CA LEU A 183 39.38 -0.43 2.40
C LEU A 183 39.21 0.98 1.79
N LYS A 184 40.07 1.93 2.12
CA LYS A 184 40.05 3.33 1.60
C LYS A 184 40.27 3.46 0.08
N ARG A 185 40.61 2.40 -0.65
CA ARG A 185 40.92 2.42 -2.09
C ARG A 185 40.19 1.38 -2.93
N ARG A 186 39.30 0.57 -2.38
CA ARG A 186 38.42 -0.25 -3.21
C ARG A 186 37.25 0.63 -3.63
N GLU A 187 37.11 0.86 -4.94
CA GLU A 187 35.82 1.23 -5.54
C GLU A 187 34.83 0.16 -5.08
N ILE A 188 33.87 0.54 -4.22
CA ILE A 188 32.78 -0.36 -3.86
C ILE A 188 31.94 -0.46 -5.14
N GLY A 189 32.10 -1.57 -5.85
CA GLY A 189 31.29 -1.84 -7.05
C GLY A 189 29.82 -1.84 -6.67
N LEU A 190 28.96 -1.39 -7.57
CA LEU A 190 27.51 -1.49 -7.36
C LEU A 190 27.11 -2.96 -7.28
N PRO A 191 26.25 -3.37 -6.30
CA PRO A 191 25.65 -4.68 -6.32
C PRO A 191 24.90 -4.93 -7.63
N GLU A 192 24.87 -6.18 -8.12
CA GLU A 192 24.11 -6.57 -9.32
C GLU A 192 22.63 -6.16 -9.22
N TYR A 193 22.08 -6.23 -8.01
CA TYR A 193 20.70 -5.86 -7.71
C TYR A 193 20.65 -4.80 -6.62
N VAL A 194 19.99 -3.69 -6.93
CA VAL A 194 19.69 -2.61 -5.97
C VAL A 194 18.23 -2.22 -6.12
N GLU A 195 17.48 -2.20 -5.00
CA GLU A 195 16.12 -1.66 -4.95
C GLU A 195 16.11 -0.41 -4.07
N VAL A 196 15.67 0.71 -4.63
CA VAL A 196 15.47 1.96 -3.90
C VAL A 196 13.99 2.23 -3.77
N ARG A 197 13.52 2.45 -2.55
CA ARG A 197 12.14 2.83 -2.27
C ARG A 197 12.08 4.28 -1.88
N GLY A 198 11.03 4.95 -2.33
CA GLY A 198 10.87 6.37 -2.06
C GLY A 198 9.45 6.85 -2.32
N GLU A 199 9.29 8.14 -2.17
CA GLU A 199 8.02 8.82 -2.35
C GLU A 199 8.09 9.75 -3.55
N ILE A 200 7.15 9.59 -4.48
CA ILE A 200 6.89 10.57 -5.53
C ILE A 200 5.94 11.60 -4.98
N TYR A 201 6.32 12.84 -5.11
CA TYR A 201 5.54 13.96 -4.60
C TYR A 201 5.46 15.11 -5.61
N PHE A 202 4.50 16.00 -5.38
CA PHE A 202 4.41 17.24 -6.09
C PHE A 202 5.15 18.33 -5.30
N PRO A 203 6.21 18.95 -5.83
CA PRO A 203 6.77 20.16 -5.22
C PRO A 203 5.71 21.26 -5.14
N VAL A 204 5.63 21.96 -4.00
CA VAL A 204 4.57 22.98 -3.74
C VAL A 204 4.50 23.99 -4.88
N LYS A 205 5.65 24.54 -5.29
CA LYS A 205 5.71 25.54 -6.39
C LYS A 205 5.20 24.99 -7.73
N ALA A 206 5.52 23.74 -8.05
CA ALA A 206 5.07 23.10 -9.30
C ALA A 206 3.55 22.85 -9.27
N PHE A 207 3.01 22.37 -8.14
CA PHE A 207 1.58 22.18 -7.97
C PHE A 207 0.79 23.48 -8.07
N GLU A 208 1.25 24.55 -7.41
CA GLU A 208 0.62 25.87 -7.49
C GLU A 208 0.69 26.46 -8.90
N LYS A 209 1.83 26.31 -9.60
CA LYS A 209 1.98 26.74 -10.99
C LYS A 209 0.95 26.04 -11.88
N MET A 210 0.87 24.72 -11.81
CA MET A 210 -0.08 23.92 -12.56
C MET A 210 -1.55 24.35 -12.30
N ASN A 211 -1.93 24.56 -11.04
CA ASN A 211 -3.27 24.99 -10.69
C ASN A 211 -3.59 26.42 -11.19
N ARG A 212 -2.60 27.33 -11.22
CA ARG A 212 -2.78 28.66 -11.84
C ARG A 212 -3.02 28.55 -13.35
N GLU A 213 -2.31 27.65 -14.04
CA GLU A 213 -2.48 27.41 -15.48
C GLU A 213 -3.86 26.82 -15.79
N LEU A 214 -4.31 25.82 -15.01
CA LEU A 214 -5.66 25.24 -15.14
C LEU A 214 -6.75 26.31 -14.93
N LYS A 215 -6.61 27.12 -13.88
CA LYS A 215 -7.54 28.23 -13.61
C LYS A 215 -7.60 29.24 -14.74
N ALA A 216 -6.45 29.58 -15.33
CA ALA A 216 -6.38 30.50 -16.47
C ALA A 216 -7.08 29.95 -17.73
N GLN A 217 -7.14 28.63 -17.87
CA GLN A 217 -7.84 27.91 -18.95
C GLN A 217 -9.32 27.64 -18.64
N GLY A 218 -9.82 28.04 -17.45
CA GLY A 218 -11.20 27.79 -17.01
C GLY A 218 -11.45 26.33 -16.63
N LEU A 219 -10.39 25.55 -16.38
CA LEU A 219 -10.45 24.15 -15.98
C LEU A 219 -10.48 24.02 -14.45
N GLU A 220 -10.99 22.89 -13.97
CA GLU A 220 -11.03 22.57 -12.54
C GLU A 220 -9.61 22.36 -11.98
N MET A 221 -9.34 22.99 -10.84
CA MET A 221 -8.06 22.88 -10.15
C MET A 221 -7.99 21.57 -9.35
N PHE A 222 -6.80 21.01 -9.26
CA PHE A 222 -6.58 19.87 -8.38
C PHE A 222 -6.55 20.30 -6.90
N ALA A 223 -7.26 19.59 -6.05
CA ALA A 223 -7.39 19.91 -4.64
C ALA A 223 -6.30 19.25 -3.76
N ASN A 224 -5.81 18.07 -4.13
CA ASN A 224 -4.91 17.28 -3.29
C ASN A 224 -3.64 16.89 -4.06
N PRO A 225 -2.45 17.37 -3.64
CA PRO A 225 -1.19 17.12 -4.33
C PRO A 225 -0.80 15.64 -4.34
N ARG A 226 -1.09 14.88 -3.27
CA ARG A 226 -0.83 13.44 -3.20
C ARG A 226 -1.64 12.67 -4.24
N ASN A 227 -2.96 12.88 -4.28
CA ASN A 227 -3.84 12.21 -5.23
C ASN A 227 -3.50 12.61 -6.67
N THR A 228 -3.11 13.87 -6.87
CA THR A 228 -2.68 14.37 -8.18
C THR A 228 -1.36 13.75 -8.61
N ALA A 229 -0.40 13.56 -7.70
CA ALA A 229 0.84 12.84 -7.99
C ALA A 229 0.55 11.38 -8.37
N ALA A 230 -0.29 10.69 -7.59
CA ALA A 230 -0.70 9.32 -7.88
C ALA A 230 -1.41 9.18 -9.24
N GLY A 231 -2.33 10.11 -9.56
CA GLY A 231 -3.01 10.16 -10.85
C GLY A 231 -2.05 10.49 -12.01
N SER A 232 -1.06 11.34 -11.78
CA SER A 232 -0.05 11.71 -12.79
C SER A 232 0.89 10.55 -13.14
N ILE A 233 1.27 9.73 -12.14
CA ILE A 233 2.10 8.53 -12.39
C ILE A 233 1.33 7.43 -13.10
N ARG A 234 0.02 7.41 -12.99
CA ARG A 234 -0.85 6.42 -13.65
C ARG A 234 -1.41 6.89 -15.00
N GLN A 235 -0.75 7.83 -15.67
CA GLN A 235 -1.09 8.21 -17.03
C GLN A 235 -0.50 7.20 -18.02
N LEU A 236 -1.31 6.73 -18.95
CA LEU A 236 -0.84 5.80 -19.99
C LEU A 236 0.13 6.48 -20.96
N ASP A 237 0.03 7.80 -21.10
CA ASP A 237 0.97 8.65 -21.84
C ASP A 237 1.97 9.29 -20.89
N SER A 238 3.22 8.86 -20.94
CA SER A 238 4.30 9.37 -20.08
C SER A 238 4.64 10.84 -20.35
N SER A 239 4.27 11.41 -21.50
CA SER A 239 4.45 12.84 -21.79
C SER A 239 3.63 13.72 -20.85
N ILE A 240 2.45 13.25 -20.45
CA ILE A 240 1.60 13.92 -19.45
C ILE A 240 2.31 13.93 -18.10
N THR A 241 2.91 12.81 -17.69
CA THR A 241 3.69 12.73 -16.44
C THR A 241 4.88 13.69 -16.49
N ALA A 242 5.62 13.73 -17.60
CA ALA A 242 6.74 14.62 -17.81
C ALA A 242 6.38 16.10 -17.62
N SER A 243 5.19 16.51 -18.11
CA SER A 243 4.72 17.90 -18.01
C SER A 243 4.35 18.34 -16.58
N ARG A 244 4.23 17.40 -15.63
CA ARG A 244 3.74 17.67 -14.26
C ARG A 244 4.81 18.19 -13.31
N GLY A 245 6.09 18.00 -13.61
CA GLY A 245 7.20 18.46 -12.73
C GLY A 245 7.21 17.75 -11.36
N LEU A 246 6.92 16.45 -11.35
CA LEU A 246 7.01 15.62 -10.15
C LEU A 246 8.45 15.46 -9.68
N ALA A 247 8.63 15.20 -8.39
CA ALA A 247 9.92 14.90 -7.79
C ALA A 247 9.86 13.60 -6.97
N PHE A 248 11.04 13.05 -6.68
CA PHE A 248 11.22 11.83 -5.92
C PHE A 248 12.18 12.04 -4.76
N VAL A 249 11.85 11.45 -3.61
CA VAL A 249 12.71 11.38 -2.44
C VAL A 249 12.85 9.93 -2.02
N ALA A 250 14.10 9.46 -1.89
CA ALA A 250 14.38 8.11 -1.41
C ALA A 250 14.25 8.03 0.12
N TRP A 251 13.75 6.88 0.61
CA TRP A 251 13.61 6.63 2.05
C TRP A 251 14.02 5.21 2.49
N ASN A 252 14.43 4.34 1.58
CA ASN A 252 14.97 3.01 1.92
C ASN A 252 15.82 2.46 0.77
N LEU A 253 16.85 1.71 1.13
CA LEU A 253 17.77 1.04 0.23
C LEU A 253 17.76 -0.47 0.53
N ASP A 254 17.52 -1.29 -0.48
CA ASP A 254 17.72 -2.75 -0.46
C ASP A 254 18.82 -3.11 -1.46
N GLY A 255 20.00 -3.38 -0.95
CA GLY A 255 21.22 -3.72 -1.66
C GLY A 255 22.36 -3.85 -0.64
N ASP A 256 23.26 -4.80 -0.87
CA ASP A 256 24.36 -5.04 0.05
C ASP A 256 25.56 -4.14 -0.31
N PHE A 257 25.68 -3.04 0.41
CA PHE A 257 26.82 -2.12 0.37
C PHE A 257 27.67 -2.21 1.65
N GLY A 258 27.33 -3.14 2.57
CA GLY A 258 27.94 -3.29 3.87
C GLY A 258 27.40 -2.33 4.95
N GLN A 259 26.23 -1.71 4.72
CA GLN A 259 25.60 -0.79 5.66
C GLN A 259 25.04 -1.50 6.89
N LEU A 260 25.31 -0.97 8.08
CA LEU A 260 24.84 -1.50 9.36
C LEU A 260 23.73 -0.66 9.96
N THR A 261 23.56 0.57 9.52
CA THR A 261 22.61 1.55 10.06
C THR A 261 21.80 2.23 8.97
N MET A 262 20.66 2.78 9.35
CA MET A 262 19.84 3.60 8.46
C MET A 262 20.52 4.90 8.05
N GLU A 263 21.35 5.47 8.94
CA GLU A 263 22.16 6.65 8.61
C GLU A 263 23.15 6.36 7.48
N GLU A 264 23.81 5.19 7.49
CA GLU A 264 24.68 4.74 6.40
C GLU A 264 23.90 4.50 5.10
N GLU A 265 22.67 3.94 5.16
CA GLU A 265 21.81 3.83 3.98
C GLU A 265 21.52 5.21 3.35
N TRP A 266 21.35 6.24 4.19
CA TRP A 266 21.11 7.60 3.74
C TRP A 266 22.30 8.19 2.99
N GLU A 267 23.50 8.01 3.52
CA GLU A 267 24.74 8.44 2.87
C GLU A 267 24.98 7.69 1.54
N ILE A 268 24.67 6.38 1.50
CA ILE A 268 24.77 5.60 0.26
C ILE A 268 23.79 6.13 -0.79
N LEU A 269 22.50 6.36 -0.42
CA LEU A 269 21.49 6.87 -1.34
C LEU A 269 21.94 8.17 -2.01
N GLU A 270 22.49 9.12 -1.25
CA GLU A 270 23.01 10.37 -1.80
C GLU A 270 24.15 10.13 -2.78
N ASN A 271 25.12 9.28 -2.42
CA ASN A 271 26.29 8.98 -3.24
C ASN A 271 25.95 8.22 -4.53
N ILE A 272 24.94 7.34 -4.53
CA ILE A 272 24.50 6.64 -5.75
C ILE A 272 23.55 7.46 -6.63
N GLY A 273 23.25 8.70 -6.25
CA GLY A 273 22.56 9.68 -7.10
C GLY A 273 21.11 9.97 -6.76
N PHE A 274 20.65 9.62 -5.55
CA PHE A 274 19.34 9.99 -5.06
C PHE A 274 19.38 11.15 -4.09
N ARG A 275 18.31 11.92 -4.04
CA ARG A 275 18.06 12.85 -2.95
C ARG A 275 17.36 12.09 -1.82
N PRO A 276 18.01 11.87 -0.66
CA PRO A 276 17.33 11.37 0.52
C PRO A 276 16.39 12.44 1.09
N ALA A 277 15.40 12.04 1.92
CA ALA A 277 14.48 12.98 2.50
C ALA A 277 15.22 14.05 3.32
N PRO A 278 15.08 15.33 2.99
CA PRO A 278 15.72 16.42 3.74
C PRO A 278 15.25 16.44 5.21
N GLU A 279 15.97 17.12 6.08
CA GLU A 279 15.68 17.21 7.53
C GLU A 279 15.73 15.84 8.26
N SER A 280 16.22 14.77 7.61
CA SER A 280 16.42 13.46 8.24
C SER A 280 17.69 13.45 9.09
N LYS A 281 17.63 12.77 10.23
CA LYS A 281 18.78 12.66 11.14
C LYS A 281 18.66 11.56 12.17
N ARG A 282 19.82 11.10 12.66
CA ARG A 282 19.92 10.22 13.81
C ARG A 282 19.69 10.99 15.12
N LEU A 283 18.92 10.40 16.04
CA LEU A 283 18.61 10.95 17.36
C LEU A 283 18.72 9.85 18.44
N HIS A 284 19.11 10.25 19.67
CA HIS A 284 19.47 9.32 20.75
C HIS A 284 18.50 9.33 21.94
N SER A 285 17.48 10.17 21.93
CA SER A 285 16.54 10.27 23.06
C SER A 285 15.13 10.65 22.60
N VAL A 286 14.13 10.22 23.37
CA VAL A 286 12.72 10.58 23.14
C VAL A 286 12.53 12.09 23.10
N GLU A 287 13.19 12.81 23.98
CA GLU A 287 13.11 14.28 24.02
C GLU A 287 13.68 14.93 22.77
N ALA A 288 14.82 14.44 22.25
CA ALA A 288 15.40 14.92 21.00
C ALA A 288 14.49 14.62 19.80
N ILE A 289 13.86 13.44 19.77
CA ILE A 289 12.89 13.04 18.74
C ILE A 289 11.68 13.97 18.78
N ARG A 290 11.11 14.20 19.95
CA ARG A 290 9.98 15.13 20.16
C ARG A 290 10.31 16.55 19.71
N LYS A 291 11.47 17.07 20.11
CA LYS A 291 11.91 18.40 19.68
C LYS A 291 12.05 18.51 18.16
N HIS A 292 12.53 17.46 17.52
CA HIS A 292 12.64 17.43 16.06
C HIS A 292 11.26 17.36 15.42
N TRP A 293 10.36 16.54 15.92
CA TRP A 293 8.98 16.44 15.45
C TRP A 293 8.25 17.79 15.54
N LEU A 294 8.36 18.51 16.66
CA LEU A 294 7.80 19.87 16.82
C LEU A 294 8.40 20.85 15.79
N SER A 295 9.73 20.79 15.59
CA SER A 295 10.39 21.65 14.60
C SER A 295 9.93 21.37 13.17
N LEU A 296 9.69 20.12 12.80
CA LEU A 296 9.13 19.74 11.50
C LEU A 296 7.68 20.24 11.35
N GLN A 297 6.88 20.11 12.41
CA GLN A 297 5.51 20.62 12.42
C GLN A 297 5.45 22.12 12.20
N GLU A 298 6.30 22.90 12.89
CA GLU A 298 6.37 24.35 12.72
C GLU A 298 6.83 24.78 11.32
N LYS A 299 7.73 24.01 10.73
CA LYS A 299 8.31 24.31 9.41
C LYS A 299 7.51 23.74 8.25
N ARG A 300 6.47 22.92 8.47
CA ARG A 300 5.81 22.12 7.43
C ARG A 300 5.37 22.94 6.19
N GLU A 301 4.88 24.15 6.39
CA GLU A 301 4.44 25.03 5.31
C GLU A 301 5.61 25.63 4.51
N LYS A 302 6.84 25.60 5.06
CA LYS A 302 8.05 26.17 4.44
C LYS A 302 8.92 25.11 3.74
N LEU A 303 8.57 23.82 3.88
CA LEU A 303 9.39 22.71 3.37
C LEU A 303 9.30 22.57 1.85
N GLY A 304 8.60 23.27 1.09
CA GLY A 304 8.49 23.09 -0.37
C GLY A 304 7.87 21.75 -0.83
N TYR A 305 7.48 20.88 0.11
CA TYR A 305 6.76 19.61 -0.06
C TYR A 305 5.85 19.38 1.14
N TRP A 306 4.77 18.61 0.92
CA TRP A 306 3.81 18.31 1.99
C TRP A 306 4.29 17.16 2.85
N VAL A 307 4.09 17.31 4.17
CA VAL A 307 4.40 16.31 5.20
C VAL A 307 3.22 16.18 6.15
N ASP A 308 2.90 14.94 6.52
CA ASP A 308 1.80 14.61 7.42
C ASP A 308 2.27 14.09 8.80
N GLY A 309 3.59 14.06 9.01
CA GLY A 309 4.20 13.59 10.23
C GLY A 309 5.71 13.38 10.10
N MET A 310 6.24 12.57 11.01
CA MET A 310 7.62 12.13 11.03
C MET A 310 7.67 10.61 11.13
N VAL A 311 8.48 9.97 10.32
CA VAL A 311 8.78 8.55 10.46
C VAL A 311 9.96 8.38 11.39
N VAL A 312 9.81 7.50 12.38
CA VAL A 312 10.87 7.13 13.33
C VAL A 312 11.18 5.65 13.17
N ARG A 313 12.42 5.33 12.83
CA ARG A 313 12.92 3.98 12.65
C ARG A 313 14.08 3.68 13.58
N VAL A 314 14.19 2.44 14.06
CA VAL A 314 15.41 1.96 14.73
C VAL A 314 16.59 2.08 13.77
N ASN A 315 17.69 2.75 14.22
CA ASN A 315 18.82 3.06 13.35
C ASN A 315 19.66 1.82 12.98
N GLU A 316 19.85 0.88 13.92
CA GLU A 316 20.59 -0.36 13.71
C GLU A 316 19.78 -1.34 12.84
N ASN A 317 20.26 -1.67 11.63
CA ASN A 317 19.56 -2.54 10.68
C ASN A 317 19.34 -3.95 11.24
N ARG A 318 20.35 -4.53 11.88
CA ARG A 318 20.25 -5.87 12.49
C ARG A 318 19.18 -5.93 13.59
N LEU A 319 19.06 -4.88 14.40
CA LEU A 319 18.02 -4.80 15.42
C LEU A 319 16.65 -4.59 14.78
N TYR A 320 16.54 -3.75 13.76
CA TYR A 320 15.30 -3.54 13.01
C TYR A 320 14.76 -4.86 12.43
N GLU A 321 15.62 -5.66 11.81
CA GLU A 321 15.26 -6.98 11.26
C GLU A 321 14.86 -7.96 12.38
N LYS A 322 15.61 -7.98 13.50
CA LYS A 322 15.30 -8.82 14.66
C LYS A 322 13.93 -8.53 15.28
N LEU A 323 13.51 -7.27 15.30
CA LEU A 323 12.20 -6.86 15.81
C LEU A 323 11.04 -7.43 14.97
N GLY A 324 11.27 -7.67 13.68
CA GLY A 324 10.34 -8.33 12.78
C GLY A 324 9.09 -7.51 12.46
N VAL A 325 8.11 -8.19 11.89
CA VAL A 325 6.86 -7.61 11.35
C VAL A 325 5.66 -8.27 12.02
N VAL A 326 4.58 -7.51 12.21
CA VAL A 326 3.26 -8.02 12.66
C VAL A 326 2.24 -7.71 11.56
N GLY A 327 1.70 -8.73 10.92
CA GLY A 327 0.84 -8.56 9.76
C GLY A 327 1.60 -7.87 8.62
N LYS A 328 1.20 -6.63 8.29
CA LYS A 328 1.88 -5.79 7.27
C LYS A 328 2.70 -4.64 7.90
N THR A 329 2.96 -4.65 9.21
CA THR A 329 3.55 -3.52 9.94
C THR A 329 4.86 -3.91 10.62
N PRO A 330 6.01 -3.32 10.27
CA PRO A 330 7.28 -3.51 10.97
C PRO A 330 7.21 -2.94 12.39
N ARG A 331 7.69 -3.70 13.38
CA ARG A 331 7.72 -3.21 14.77
C ARG A 331 8.72 -2.07 14.97
N GLY A 332 9.86 -2.11 14.28
CA GLY A 332 10.95 -1.14 14.42
C GLY A 332 10.71 0.21 13.72
N LEU A 333 9.52 0.46 13.20
CA LEU A 333 9.15 1.63 12.42
C LEU A 333 7.79 2.15 12.85
N VAL A 334 7.65 3.47 13.02
CA VAL A 334 6.38 4.13 13.35
C VAL A 334 6.27 5.48 12.64
N ALA A 335 5.08 5.88 12.28
CA ALA A 335 4.77 7.21 11.78
C ALA A 335 4.13 8.05 12.90
N TRP A 336 4.84 9.07 13.37
CA TRP A 336 4.30 10.04 14.33
C TRP A 336 3.65 11.17 13.55
N LYS A 337 2.32 11.10 13.46
CA LYS A 337 1.50 12.04 12.69
C LYS A 337 1.43 13.41 13.37
N PHE A 338 1.36 14.46 12.56
CA PHE A 338 1.03 15.78 13.07
C PHE A 338 -0.45 15.83 13.50
N PRO A 339 -0.81 16.70 14.45
CA PRO A 339 -2.20 16.94 14.78
C PRO A 339 -3.00 17.26 13.52
N ALA A 340 -4.19 16.68 13.41
CA ALA A 340 -5.08 16.95 12.29
C ALA A 340 -5.47 18.42 12.28
N GLU A 341 -5.57 19.00 11.07
CA GLU A 341 -6.13 20.34 10.95
C GLU A 341 -7.60 20.34 11.34
N GLU A 342 -8.02 21.41 12.01
CA GLU A 342 -9.37 21.59 12.49
C GLU A 342 -9.97 22.85 11.86
N ALA A 343 -11.28 22.81 11.59
CA ALA A 343 -12.03 23.97 11.15
C ALA A 343 -13.46 23.92 11.71
N THR A 344 -14.06 25.07 11.89
CA THR A 344 -15.46 25.17 12.31
C THR A 344 -16.37 25.28 11.11
N THR A 345 -17.56 24.62 11.18
CA THR A 345 -18.61 24.70 10.16
C THR A 345 -19.99 24.48 10.77
N LYS A 346 -21.06 24.67 9.97
CA LYS A 346 -22.43 24.37 10.40
C LYS A 346 -22.94 23.09 9.75
N VAL A 347 -23.63 22.27 10.53
CA VAL A 347 -24.36 21.11 10.04
C VAL A 347 -25.65 21.57 9.37
N LYS A 348 -25.81 21.28 8.08
CA LYS A 348 -27.02 21.60 7.32
C LYS A 348 -28.11 20.57 7.53
N GLU A 349 -27.75 19.31 7.37
CA GLU A 349 -28.64 18.16 7.53
C GLU A 349 -27.83 16.91 7.89
N ILE A 350 -28.49 15.89 8.38
CA ILE A 350 -27.90 14.56 8.62
C ILE A 350 -28.55 13.55 7.68
N GLN A 351 -27.79 13.13 6.67
CA GLN A 351 -28.21 12.14 5.69
C GLN A 351 -27.85 10.72 6.15
N TRP A 352 -28.63 9.74 5.73
CA TRP A 352 -28.40 8.33 6.00
C TRP A 352 -28.13 7.60 4.70
N THR A 353 -26.92 7.08 4.55
CA THR A 353 -26.50 6.28 3.39
C THR A 353 -26.64 4.79 3.70
N VAL A 354 -26.96 3.99 2.68
CA VAL A 354 -27.10 2.54 2.81
C VAL A 354 -25.85 1.89 2.19
N GLY A 355 -25.18 1.03 2.95
CA GLY A 355 -24.03 0.26 2.48
C GLY A 355 -24.42 -1.09 1.90
N ARG A 356 -23.44 -1.84 1.38
CA ARG A 356 -23.58 -3.17 0.77
C ARG A 356 -24.33 -4.17 1.64
N THR A 357 -24.07 -4.19 2.93
CA THR A 357 -24.72 -5.08 3.90
C THR A 357 -26.09 -4.62 4.38
N GLY A 358 -26.62 -3.53 3.80
CA GLY A 358 -27.84 -2.88 4.26
C GLY A 358 -27.64 -1.96 5.47
N ALA A 359 -26.43 -1.85 6.02
CA ALA A 359 -26.13 -0.97 7.14
C ALA A 359 -26.35 0.50 6.76
N LEU A 360 -27.09 1.24 7.61
CA LEU A 360 -27.31 2.66 7.47
C LEU A 360 -26.18 3.41 8.20
N THR A 361 -25.47 4.24 7.45
CA THR A 361 -24.39 5.08 8.00
C THR A 361 -24.81 6.55 7.95
N PRO A 362 -24.81 7.27 9.08
CA PRO A 362 -25.13 8.68 9.11
C PRO A 362 -23.94 9.53 8.63
N VAL A 363 -24.25 10.56 7.84
CA VAL A 363 -23.29 11.52 7.29
C VAL A 363 -23.83 12.92 7.53
N ALA A 364 -23.07 13.76 8.21
CA ALA A 364 -23.39 15.18 8.31
C ALA A 364 -23.02 15.90 7.01
N VAL A 365 -24.00 16.53 6.38
CA VAL A 365 -23.78 17.51 5.32
C VAL A 365 -23.53 18.85 6.00
N VAL A 366 -22.39 19.45 5.72
CA VAL A 366 -21.95 20.70 6.37
C VAL A 366 -21.82 21.82 5.35
N GLU A 367 -21.75 23.07 5.84
CA GLU A 367 -21.36 24.19 4.98
C GLU A 367 -19.95 23.94 4.43
N PRO A 368 -19.71 24.25 3.12
CA PRO A 368 -18.41 24.03 2.51
C PRO A 368 -17.30 24.71 3.31
N THR A 369 -16.37 23.95 3.83
CA THR A 369 -15.32 24.44 4.71
C THR A 369 -13.97 23.91 4.25
N TRP A 370 -13.00 24.84 4.13
CA TRP A 370 -11.65 24.50 3.75
C TRP A 370 -10.89 23.91 4.95
N ILE A 371 -10.32 22.69 4.77
CA ILE A 371 -9.54 22.01 5.79
C ILE A 371 -8.51 21.07 5.13
N GLY A 372 -7.25 21.17 5.53
CA GLY A 372 -6.19 20.30 5.03
C GLY A 372 -6.11 20.21 3.51
N GLY A 373 -6.09 21.38 2.83
CA GLY A 373 -5.94 21.44 1.38
C GLY A 373 -7.16 21.06 0.54
N THR A 374 -8.34 20.77 1.15
CA THR A 374 -9.57 20.44 0.40
C THR A 374 -10.81 21.09 1.01
N THR A 375 -11.85 21.29 0.18
CA THR A 375 -13.17 21.73 0.67
C THR A 375 -13.99 20.52 1.10
N VAL A 376 -14.36 20.50 2.37
CA VAL A 376 -15.19 19.44 2.99
C VAL A 376 -16.63 19.89 3.02
N GLN A 377 -17.55 19.02 2.56
CA GLN A 377 -19.00 19.20 2.62
C GLN A 377 -19.71 18.04 3.31
N HIS A 378 -19.02 16.93 3.55
CA HIS A 378 -19.58 15.73 4.17
C HIS A 378 -18.64 15.22 5.25
N ALA A 379 -19.17 14.94 6.44
CA ALA A 379 -18.41 14.37 7.55
C ALA A 379 -19.10 13.11 8.06
N SER A 380 -18.34 12.01 8.22
CA SER A 380 -18.88 10.78 8.73
C SER A 380 -19.26 10.90 10.20
N LEU A 381 -20.46 10.44 10.56
CA LEU A 381 -20.93 10.31 11.93
C LEU A 381 -20.92 8.84 12.41
N HIS A 382 -20.26 7.96 11.65
CA HIS A 382 -20.02 6.56 11.99
C HIS A 382 -21.29 5.73 12.19
N ASN A 383 -22.05 6.01 13.26
CA ASN A 383 -23.25 5.27 13.69
C ASN A 383 -24.12 6.15 14.60
N LEU A 384 -25.21 5.57 15.10
CA LEU A 384 -26.15 6.28 15.98
C LEU A 384 -25.53 6.62 17.34
N ASP A 385 -24.73 5.72 17.91
CA ASP A 385 -24.09 5.93 19.23
C ASP A 385 -23.13 7.13 19.17
N GLU A 386 -22.46 7.35 18.04
CA GLU A 386 -21.60 8.54 17.85
C GLU A 386 -22.42 9.83 17.74
N ILE A 387 -23.59 9.78 17.09
CA ILE A 387 -24.52 10.91 17.07
C ILE A 387 -24.98 11.25 18.50
N GLU A 388 -25.32 10.22 19.29
CA GLU A 388 -25.76 10.39 20.68
C GLU A 388 -24.61 10.91 21.57
N ARG A 389 -23.39 10.38 21.38
CA ARG A 389 -22.20 10.81 22.10
C ARG A 389 -21.85 12.28 21.87
N LEU A 390 -21.93 12.71 20.60
CA LEU A 390 -21.66 14.10 20.20
C LEU A 390 -22.87 15.02 20.47
N ASP A 391 -24.07 14.47 20.64
CA ASP A 391 -25.34 15.20 20.65
C ASP A 391 -25.45 16.16 19.47
N VAL A 392 -24.98 15.71 18.28
CA VAL A 392 -24.97 16.54 17.06
C VAL A 392 -26.39 16.67 16.50
N ARG A 393 -26.75 17.90 16.10
CA ARG A 393 -28.06 18.24 15.57
C ARG A 393 -27.92 19.12 14.33
N GLU A 394 -28.97 19.15 13.51
CA GLU A 394 -29.03 20.07 12.39
C GLU A 394 -29.00 21.52 12.88
N GLY A 395 -28.24 22.35 12.21
CA GLY A 395 -27.97 23.75 12.57
C GLY A 395 -26.82 23.96 13.57
N ASP A 396 -26.27 22.89 14.17
CA ASP A 396 -25.14 23.04 15.09
C ASP A 396 -23.88 23.56 14.41
N THR A 397 -23.14 24.37 15.15
CA THR A 397 -21.74 24.68 14.78
C THR A 397 -20.85 23.59 15.37
N VAL A 398 -20.02 22.99 14.52
CA VAL A 398 -19.17 21.85 14.88
C VAL A 398 -17.70 22.11 14.52
N ILE A 399 -16.80 21.46 15.23
CA ILE A 399 -15.38 21.39 14.86
C ILE A 399 -15.16 20.13 14.03
N LEU A 400 -14.74 20.33 12.76
CA LEU A 400 -14.33 19.28 11.86
C LEU A 400 -12.84 19.00 12.01
N TYR A 401 -12.43 17.76 11.80
CA TYR A 401 -11.05 17.36 11.58
C TYR A 401 -10.97 16.26 10.53
N LYS A 402 -9.81 16.08 9.90
CA LYS A 402 -9.56 14.96 9.00
C LYS A 402 -8.86 13.84 9.75
N ALA A 403 -9.54 12.73 9.98
CA ALA A 403 -8.92 11.55 10.56
C ALA A 403 -7.94 10.91 9.55
N GLY A 404 -6.66 10.83 9.92
CA GLY A 404 -5.60 10.31 9.04
C GLY A 404 -5.41 11.12 7.77
N ASP A 405 -5.67 12.43 7.81
CA ASP A 405 -5.63 13.39 6.70
C ASP A 405 -6.56 13.08 5.50
N ILE A 406 -7.48 12.14 5.63
CA ILE A 406 -8.33 11.67 4.53
C ILE A 406 -9.82 11.82 4.85
N ILE A 407 -10.31 11.28 5.97
CA ILE A 407 -11.74 11.16 6.26
C ILE A 407 -12.20 12.28 7.18
N PRO A 408 -13.07 13.20 6.71
CA PRO A 408 -13.63 14.23 7.56
C PRO A 408 -14.56 13.64 8.64
N LYS A 409 -14.37 14.07 9.88
CA LYS A 409 -15.18 13.71 11.05
C LYS A 409 -15.50 14.94 11.88
N ILE A 410 -16.56 14.84 12.68
CA ILE A 410 -16.89 15.85 13.68
C ILE A 410 -16.14 15.48 14.98
N LYS A 411 -15.32 16.39 15.49
CA LYS A 411 -14.62 16.26 16.76
C LYS A 411 -15.54 16.53 17.95
N GLU A 412 -16.23 17.68 17.87
CA GLU A 412 -17.16 18.15 18.91
C GLU A 412 -18.17 19.15 18.38
N VAL A 413 -19.24 19.34 19.13
CA VAL A 413 -20.26 20.36 18.89
C VAL A 413 -20.02 21.56 19.80
N ILE A 414 -20.02 22.77 19.23
CA ILE A 414 -19.92 24.00 20.01
C ILE A 414 -21.32 24.35 20.57
N GLY A 415 -21.68 23.75 21.71
CA GLY A 415 -23.02 23.82 22.29
C GLY A 415 -23.51 25.24 22.59
N THR A 416 -22.59 26.19 22.86
CA THR A 416 -22.91 27.61 23.09
C THR A 416 -23.43 28.33 21.84
N LEU A 417 -23.15 27.78 20.63
CA LEU A 417 -23.60 28.33 19.34
C LEU A 417 -24.82 27.58 18.79
N ARG A 418 -25.38 26.63 19.54
CA ARG A 418 -26.55 25.84 19.11
C ARG A 418 -27.78 26.73 18.96
N PRO A 419 -28.49 26.65 17.80
CA PRO A 419 -29.72 27.39 17.60
C PRO A 419 -30.80 27.00 18.61
N SER A 420 -31.56 27.99 19.09
CA SER A 420 -32.74 27.72 19.91
C SER A 420 -33.78 26.95 19.10
N GLY A 421 -34.31 25.85 19.67
CA GLY A 421 -35.30 25.01 19.01
C GLY A 421 -34.70 23.85 18.17
N SER A 422 -33.39 23.63 18.20
CA SER A 422 -32.80 22.43 17.56
C SER A 422 -33.27 21.15 18.23
N HIS A 423 -33.61 20.13 17.43
CA HIS A 423 -34.11 18.84 17.90
C HIS A 423 -33.01 17.79 17.85
N LYS A 424 -33.07 16.80 18.78
CA LYS A 424 -32.17 15.65 18.74
C LYS A 424 -32.35 14.88 17.43
N THR A 425 -31.25 14.50 16.82
CA THR A 425 -31.24 13.69 15.62
C THR A 425 -31.85 12.32 15.91
N LYS A 426 -32.80 11.93 15.10
CA LYS A 426 -33.45 10.62 15.19
C LYS A 426 -33.08 9.77 13.99
N PRO A 427 -32.91 8.45 14.15
CA PRO A 427 -32.73 7.57 13.01
C PRO A 427 -34.00 7.58 12.14
N PRO A 428 -33.86 7.31 10.83
CA PRO A 428 -35.04 7.15 9.98
C PRO A 428 -35.88 5.97 10.44
N THR A 429 -37.18 6.01 10.17
CA THR A 429 -38.11 4.90 10.50
C THR A 429 -38.17 3.86 9.39
N LYS A 430 -37.72 4.24 8.17
CA LYS A 430 -37.70 3.42 6.97
C LYS A 430 -36.40 3.64 6.23
N CYS A 431 -36.01 2.66 5.42
CA CYS A 431 -34.86 2.79 4.55
C CYS A 431 -35.01 4.01 3.61
N PRO A 432 -34.05 4.94 3.57
CA PRO A 432 -34.16 6.15 2.75
C PRO A 432 -34.15 5.87 1.24
N VAL A 433 -33.71 4.65 0.83
CA VAL A 433 -33.62 4.27 -0.58
C VAL A 433 -34.84 3.52 -1.05
N CYS A 434 -35.25 2.45 -0.33
CA CYS A 434 -36.32 1.56 -0.80
C CYS A 434 -37.62 1.63 0.03
N GLY A 435 -37.68 2.48 1.08
CA GLY A 435 -38.83 2.64 1.94
C GLY A 435 -39.16 1.44 2.85
N SER A 436 -38.40 0.36 2.80
CA SER A 436 -38.62 -0.83 3.60
C SER A 436 -38.27 -0.62 5.07
N LYS A 437 -38.75 -1.55 5.92
CA LYS A 437 -38.46 -1.56 7.36
C LYS A 437 -36.94 -1.59 7.60
N ILE A 438 -36.53 -0.93 8.66
CA ILE A 438 -35.14 -1.00 9.17
C ILE A 438 -35.16 -1.64 10.55
N GLU A 439 -34.10 -2.36 10.90
CA GLU A 439 -33.98 -3.05 12.18
C GLU A 439 -32.60 -2.85 12.77
N ARG A 440 -32.50 -2.71 14.10
CA ARG A 440 -31.29 -2.80 14.86
C ARG A 440 -31.13 -4.25 15.32
N ARG A 441 -30.04 -4.89 14.98
CA ARG A 441 -29.75 -6.25 15.44
C ARG A 441 -29.30 -6.23 16.90
N VAL A 442 -29.62 -7.29 17.62
CA VAL A 442 -29.16 -7.44 19.00
C VAL A 442 -27.63 -7.48 19.02
N GLU A 443 -27.03 -6.75 19.95
CA GLU A 443 -25.58 -6.60 20.08
C GLU A 443 -24.86 -5.81 18.98
N GLU A 444 -25.58 -5.24 18.02
CA GLU A 444 -24.98 -4.41 16.97
C GLU A 444 -25.38 -2.93 17.11
N VAL A 445 -24.41 -2.08 16.82
CA VAL A 445 -24.57 -0.61 16.87
C VAL A 445 -25.30 -0.09 15.63
N ALA A 446 -25.18 -0.79 14.51
CA ALA A 446 -25.68 -0.36 13.21
C ALA A 446 -27.19 -0.71 13.04
N ILE A 447 -27.90 0.12 12.28
CA ILE A 447 -29.26 -0.11 11.85
C ILE A 447 -29.20 -0.64 10.41
N TYR A 448 -30.08 -1.60 10.06
CA TYR A 448 -30.04 -2.29 8.78
C TYR A 448 -31.35 -2.19 8.03
N CYS A 449 -31.28 -1.97 6.71
CA CYS A 449 -32.41 -2.20 5.81
C CYS A 449 -32.67 -3.70 5.70
N THR A 450 -33.92 -4.11 5.95
CA THR A 450 -34.32 -5.53 5.92
C THR A 450 -34.66 -6.04 4.52
N ASN A 451 -34.70 -5.18 3.50
CA ASN A 451 -35.01 -5.58 2.13
C ASN A 451 -33.73 -6.10 1.43
N PRO A 452 -33.65 -7.41 1.14
CA PRO A 452 -32.50 -7.97 0.44
C PRO A 452 -32.38 -7.52 -1.03
N LYS A 453 -33.45 -6.93 -1.59
CA LYS A 453 -33.47 -6.34 -2.95
C LYS A 453 -33.48 -4.80 -2.90
N CYS A 454 -32.73 -4.22 -2.00
CA CYS A 454 -32.56 -2.79 -1.97
C CYS A 454 -31.56 -2.37 -3.05
N PHE A 455 -31.96 -1.48 -3.95
CA PHE A 455 -31.15 -1.03 -5.11
C PHE A 455 -29.70 -0.73 -4.77
N VAL A 456 -29.44 -0.04 -3.66
CA VAL A 456 -28.07 0.28 -3.25
C VAL A 456 -27.32 -0.98 -2.80
N GLN A 457 -27.98 -1.92 -2.11
CA GLN A 457 -27.33 -3.18 -1.72
C GLN A 457 -26.96 -4.00 -2.96
N ASP A 458 -27.83 -4.10 -3.95
CA ASP A 458 -27.57 -4.80 -5.21
C ASP A 458 -26.41 -4.12 -5.97
N ARG A 459 -26.45 -2.78 -6.11
CA ARG A 459 -25.38 -2.01 -6.74
C ARG A 459 -24.03 -2.23 -6.07
N GLU A 460 -23.96 -2.12 -4.77
CA GLU A 460 -22.71 -2.29 -4.01
C GLU A 460 -22.23 -3.76 -3.99
N ALA A 461 -23.14 -4.74 -4.02
CA ALA A 461 -22.78 -6.14 -4.15
C ALA A 461 -22.17 -6.44 -5.52
N ILE A 462 -22.76 -5.90 -6.59
CA ILE A 462 -22.22 -6.04 -7.96
C ILE A 462 -20.86 -5.35 -8.08
N LEU A 463 -20.73 -4.14 -7.54
CA LEU A 463 -19.46 -3.40 -7.56
C LEU A 463 -18.36 -4.14 -6.77
N HIS A 464 -18.72 -4.73 -5.63
CA HIS A 464 -17.81 -5.53 -4.83
C HIS A 464 -17.35 -6.79 -5.57
N ALA A 465 -18.26 -7.51 -6.18
CA ALA A 465 -17.95 -8.68 -7.01
C ALA A 465 -17.07 -8.28 -8.21
N ALA A 466 -17.40 -7.21 -8.92
CA ALA A 466 -16.60 -6.72 -10.05
C ALA A 466 -15.14 -6.44 -9.65
N ARG A 467 -14.93 -5.84 -8.46
CA ARG A 467 -13.58 -5.62 -7.90
C ARG A 467 -12.85 -6.93 -7.58
N ALA A 468 -13.55 -7.89 -6.95
CA ALA A 468 -12.98 -9.19 -6.61
C ALA A 468 -12.63 -10.03 -7.85
N PHE A 469 -13.38 -9.87 -8.94
CA PHE A 469 -13.07 -10.44 -10.26
C PHE A 469 -12.05 -9.60 -11.03
N GLU A 470 -11.57 -8.50 -10.47
CA GLU A 470 -10.61 -7.57 -11.12
C GLU A 470 -11.11 -7.04 -12.48
N ILE A 471 -12.40 -6.74 -12.57
CA ILE A 471 -13.04 -6.15 -13.77
C ILE A 471 -12.86 -4.64 -13.72
N ASP A 472 -12.01 -4.11 -14.59
CA ASP A 472 -11.83 -2.67 -14.74
C ASP A 472 -12.91 -2.05 -15.65
N GLY A 473 -13.21 -0.76 -15.46
CA GLY A 473 -14.19 -0.02 -16.27
C GLY A 473 -15.64 -0.13 -15.81
N LEU A 474 -15.94 -0.95 -14.80
CA LEU A 474 -17.25 -1.01 -14.14
C LEU A 474 -17.28 -0.08 -12.92
N GLY A 475 -17.56 1.19 -13.14
CA GLY A 475 -17.78 2.16 -12.07
C GLY A 475 -19.18 2.07 -11.44
N PRO A 476 -19.39 2.75 -10.26
CA PRO A 476 -20.72 2.77 -9.61
C PRO A 476 -21.84 3.29 -10.52
N GLN A 477 -21.53 4.28 -11.37
CA GLN A 477 -22.51 4.87 -12.31
C GLN A 477 -22.92 3.87 -13.39
N THR A 478 -21.96 3.18 -14.01
CA THR A 478 -22.22 2.15 -15.03
C THR A 478 -23.10 1.04 -14.47
N ILE A 479 -22.77 0.55 -13.27
CA ILE A 479 -23.57 -0.49 -12.59
C ILE A 479 -24.98 0.00 -12.25
N ALA A 480 -25.11 1.25 -11.78
CA ALA A 480 -26.40 1.85 -11.52
C ALA A 480 -27.26 1.89 -12.80
N THR A 481 -26.68 2.36 -13.91
CA THR A 481 -27.39 2.41 -15.20
C THR A 481 -27.79 1.03 -15.70
N LEU A 482 -26.94 0.01 -15.57
CA LEU A 482 -27.27 -1.37 -15.95
C LEU A 482 -28.42 -1.95 -15.10
N LEU A 483 -28.44 -1.66 -13.78
CA LEU A 483 -29.51 -2.07 -12.86
C LEU A 483 -30.82 -1.33 -13.17
N GLU A 484 -30.80 -0.02 -13.38
CA GLU A 484 -31.97 0.81 -13.67
C GLU A 484 -32.66 0.39 -14.96
N ASN A 485 -31.87 -0.03 -15.96
CA ASN A 485 -32.41 -0.55 -17.22
C ASN A 485 -32.76 -2.05 -17.15
N GLY A 486 -32.62 -2.70 -15.99
CA GLY A 486 -32.94 -4.11 -15.80
C GLY A 486 -32.04 -5.08 -16.59
N ILE A 487 -30.89 -4.62 -17.09
CA ILE A 487 -29.92 -5.42 -17.85
C ILE A 487 -29.22 -6.43 -16.94
N ILE A 488 -28.93 -6.04 -15.71
CA ILE A 488 -28.39 -6.89 -14.67
C ILE A 488 -29.28 -6.79 -13.42
N THR A 489 -29.31 -7.84 -12.59
CA THR A 489 -30.06 -7.89 -11.33
C THR A 489 -29.21 -8.42 -10.18
N ASN A 490 -28.11 -9.10 -10.47
CA ASN A 490 -27.19 -9.69 -9.51
C ASN A 490 -25.77 -9.73 -10.09
N PRO A 491 -24.74 -10.00 -9.26
CA PRO A 491 -23.33 -10.00 -9.73
C PRO A 491 -23.02 -11.02 -10.85
N ALA A 492 -23.73 -12.15 -10.91
CA ALA A 492 -23.45 -13.17 -11.91
C ALA A 492 -23.96 -12.79 -13.33
N ASP A 493 -24.92 -11.85 -13.42
CA ASP A 493 -25.43 -11.33 -14.69
C ASP A 493 -24.36 -10.59 -15.49
N LEU A 494 -23.32 -10.05 -14.82
CA LEU A 494 -22.20 -9.41 -15.49
C LEU A 494 -21.58 -10.30 -16.57
N PHE A 495 -21.50 -11.61 -16.33
CA PHE A 495 -20.88 -12.56 -17.23
C PHE A 495 -21.78 -13.02 -18.39
N LEU A 496 -23.01 -12.53 -18.44
CA LEU A 496 -23.97 -12.72 -19.52
C LEU A 496 -24.03 -11.52 -20.47
N LEU A 497 -23.45 -10.38 -20.07
CA LEU A 497 -23.49 -9.15 -20.85
C LEU A 497 -22.89 -9.35 -22.26
N LYS A 498 -23.57 -8.78 -23.25
CA LYS A 498 -23.14 -8.66 -24.63
C LYS A 498 -22.84 -7.20 -24.96
N PRO A 499 -22.00 -6.92 -25.98
CA PRO A 499 -21.71 -5.54 -26.39
C PRO A 499 -22.97 -4.69 -26.66
N ASP A 500 -24.00 -5.30 -27.25
CA ASP A 500 -25.26 -4.60 -27.56
C ASP A 500 -26.04 -4.16 -26.32
N ASP A 501 -25.91 -4.86 -25.20
CA ASP A 501 -26.56 -4.51 -23.92
C ASP A 501 -25.94 -3.23 -23.32
N VAL A 502 -24.70 -2.93 -23.66
CA VAL A 502 -23.92 -1.79 -23.11
C VAL A 502 -23.87 -0.61 -24.07
N ARG A 503 -23.89 -0.86 -25.39
CA ARG A 503 -23.73 0.14 -26.46
C ARG A 503 -24.73 1.30 -26.39
N GLY A 504 -25.92 1.08 -25.88
CA GLY A 504 -26.96 2.12 -25.75
C GLY A 504 -26.85 3.00 -24.52
N LEU A 505 -25.90 2.73 -23.63
CA LEU A 505 -25.75 3.45 -22.38
C LEU A 505 -24.93 4.73 -22.56
N GLU A 506 -25.23 5.77 -21.79
CA GLU A 506 -24.47 7.01 -21.80
C GLU A 506 -22.99 6.76 -21.49
N GLY A 507 -22.10 7.28 -22.33
CA GLY A 507 -20.65 7.11 -22.23
C GLY A 507 -20.09 5.85 -22.91
N PHE A 508 -20.94 5.00 -23.51
CA PHE A 508 -20.49 3.79 -24.22
C PHE A 508 -20.74 3.86 -25.73
N ALA A 509 -19.63 4.02 -26.49
CA ALA A 509 -19.60 3.79 -27.91
C ALA A 509 -19.22 2.31 -28.20
N GLU A 510 -19.28 1.90 -29.46
CA GLU A 510 -19.01 0.53 -29.88
C GLU A 510 -17.68 -0.05 -29.35
N LEU A 511 -16.61 0.72 -29.44
CA LEU A 511 -15.28 0.29 -28.99
C LEU A 511 -15.21 0.12 -27.45
N SER A 512 -15.82 1.01 -26.69
CA SER A 512 -15.82 0.95 -25.21
C SER A 512 -16.71 -0.18 -24.71
N ALA A 513 -17.87 -0.42 -25.34
CA ALA A 513 -18.75 -1.52 -25.01
C ALA A 513 -18.07 -2.88 -25.27
N ASN A 514 -17.45 -3.06 -26.46
CA ASN A 514 -16.71 -4.27 -26.79
C ASN A 514 -15.57 -4.54 -25.80
N LYS A 515 -14.74 -3.53 -25.48
CA LYS A 515 -13.64 -3.65 -24.53
C LYS A 515 -14.12 -4.07 -23.13
N LEU A 516 -15.20 -3.45 -22.63
CA LEU A 516 -15.75 -3.80 -21.32
C LEU A 516 -16.21 -5.25 -21.28
N VAL A 517 -16.99 -5.69 -22.29
CA VAL A 517 -17.50 -7.07 -22.34
C VAL A 517 -16.37 -8.09 -22.52
N GLU A 518 -15.38 -7.82 -23.39
CA GLU A 518 -14.20 -8.67 -23.55
C GLU A 518 -13.45 -8.82 -22.21
N GLN A 519 -13.29 -7.73 -21.47
CA GLN A 519 -12.65 -7.75 -20.17
C GLN A 519 -13.44 -8.61 -19.18
N ILE A 520 -14.77 -8.43 -19.09
CA ILE A 520 -15.61 -9.25 -18.23
C ILE A 520 -15.49 -10.74 -18.59
N GLN A 521 -15.57 -11.08 -19.89
CA GLN A 521 -15.48 -12.46 -20.34
C GLN A 521 -14.10 -13.09 -20.05
N SER A 522 -13.03 -12.30 -20.10
CA SER A 522 -11.68 -12.77 -19.79
C SER A 522 -11.49 -13.11 -18.30
N ARG A 523 -12.38 -12.64 -17.41
CA ARG A 523 -12.33 -12.85 -15.97
C ARG A 523 -13.19 -14.02 -15.47
N LYS A 524 -13.71 -14.85 -16.34
CA LYS A 524 -14.50 -16.03 -15.97
C LYS A 524 -13.73 -17.07 -15.15
N THR A 525 -12.41 -17.07 -15.20
CA THR A 525 -11.58 -17.94 -14.35
C THR A 525 -11.07 -17.13 -13.16
N ILE A 526 -11.44 -17.54 -11.95
CA ILE A 526 -11.13 -16.83 -10.69
C ILE A 526 -10.50 -17.78 -9.67
N SER A 527 -9.62 -17.26 -8.81
CA SER A 527 -9.09 -18.03 -7.67
C SER A 527 -10.15 -18.23 -6.59
N LEU A 528 -10.06 -19.33 -5.82
CA LEU A 528 -10.99 -19.59 -4.73
C LEU A 528 -11.06 -18.44 -3.69
N PRO A 529 -9.94 -17.84 -3.23
CA PRO A 529 -9.99 -16.70 -2.33
C PRO A 529 -10.77 -15.51 -2.91
N ASN A 530 -10.49 -15.15 -4.17
CA ASN A 530 -11.17 -14.03 -4.82
C ASN A 530 -12.66 -14.31 -5.04
N PHE A 531 -13.03 -15.58 -5.33
CA PHE A 531 -14.43 -15.95 -5.44
C PHE A 531 -15.16 -15.86 -4.09
N ILE A 532 -14.54 -16.33 -3.00
CA ILE A 532 -15.09 -16.17 -1.64
C ILE A 532 -15.26 -14.68 -1.31
N LEU A 533 -14.27 -13.86 -1.66
CA LEU A 533 -14.38 -12.41 -1.48
C LEU A 533 -15.52 -11.81 -2.31
N ALA A 534 -15.68 -12.26 -3.58
CA ALA A 534 -16.74 -11.78 -4.49
C ALA A 534 -18.15 -12.05 -3.97
N LEU A 535 -18.37 -13.11 -3.19
CA LEU A 535 -19.65 -13.41 -2.55
C LEU A 535 -20.06 -12.33 -1.54
N GLY A 536 -19.12 -11.53 -1.05
CA GLY A 536 -19.38 -10.42 -0.16
C GLY A 536 -19.91 -10.82 1.22
N ILE A 537 -19.55 -12.01 1.70
CA ILE A 537 -19.94 -12.54 3.00
C ILE A 537 -19.50 -11.56 4.10
N ARG A 538 -20.41 -11.28 5.02
CA ARG A 538 -20.14 -10.36 6.12
C ARG A 538 -18.99 -10.86 6.99
N ASN A 539 -18.16 -9.96 7.48
CA ASN A 539 -16.95 -10.25 8.28
C ASN A 539 -15.87 -11.08 7.55
N VAL A 540 -16.06 -11.39 6.27
CA VAL A 540 -15.05 -12.05 5.44
C VAL A 540 -14.36 -11.00 4.58
N GLY A 541 -13.15 -10.64 4.98
CA GLY A 541 -12.24 -9.79 4.21
C GLY A 541 -11.26 -10.60 3.36
N GLU A 542 -10.34 -9.92 2.67
CA GLU A 542 -9.36 -10.55 1.79
C GLU A 542 -8.52 -11.63 2.50
N GLN A 543 -7.96 -11.32 3.68
CA GLN A 543 -7.15 -12.28 4.44
C GLN A 543 -7.98 -13.49 4.89
N THR A 544 -9.17 -13.25 5.43
CA THR A 544 -10.09 -14.33 5.85
C THR A 544 -10.49 -15.23 4.67
N ALA A 545 -10.73 -14.65 3.49
CA ALA A 545 -11.02 -15.43 2.28
C ALA A 545 -9.83 -16.31 1.86
N ILE A 546 -8.60 -15.81 2.00
CA ILE A 546 -7.38 -16.58 1.77
C ILE A 546 -7.27 -17.75 2.76
N ASP A 547 -7.49 -17.50 4.05
CA ASP A 547 -7.37 -18.52 5.11
C ASP A 547 -8.42 -19.63 4.92
N ILE A 548 -9.66 -19.27 4.61
CA ILE A 548 -10.74 -20.19 4.25
C ILE A 548 -10.37 -21.03 3.02
N ALA A 549 -9.88 -20.37 1.96
CA ALA A 549 -9.52 -21.05 0.72
C ALA A 549 -8.33 -22.02 0.90
N ASN A 550 -7.36 -21.66 1.74
CA ASN A 550 -6.22 -22.51 2.07
C ASN A 550 -6.67 -23.76 2.84
N HIS A 551 -7.65 -23.63 3.75
CA HIS A 551 -8.14 -24.73 4.57
C HIS A 551 -9.01 -25.69 3.73
N PHE A 552 -10.03 -25.19 3.06
CA PHE A 552 -11.00 -26.04 2.34
C PHE A 552 -10.51 -26.45 0.95
N GLN A 553 -9.67 -25.65 0.30
CA GLN A 553 -9.05 -25.87 -1.02
C GLN A 553 -10.04 -25.96 -2.19
N ARG A 554 -11.30 -26.28 -1.94
CA ARG A 554 -12.38 -26.46 -2.94
C ARG A 554 -13.63 -25.73 -2.53
N LEU A 555 -14.34 -25.15 -3.51
CA LEU A 555 -15.58 -24.42 -3.29
C LEU A 555 -16.68 -25.29 -2.68
N ASP A 556 -16.87 -26.50 -3.18
CA ASP A 556 -17.91 -27.43 -2.69
C ASP A 556 -17.72 -27.78 -1.20
N LYS A 557 -16.47 -28.00 -0.76
CA LYS A 557 -16.16 -28.22 0.64
C LYS A 557 -16.44 -27.00 1.51
N PHE A 558 -16.11 -25.81 1.03
CA PHE A 558 -16.38 -24.57 1.75
C PHE A 558 -17.90 -24.31 1.89
N VAL A 559 -18.68 -24.49 0.81
CA VAL A 559 -20.13 -24.31 0.85
C VAL A 559 -20.80 -25.27 1.81
N ALA A 560 -20.32 -26.51 1.90
CA ALA A 560 -20.85 -27.56 2.78
C ALA A 560 -20.29 -27.50 4.21
N ALA A 561 -19.32 -26.64 4.52
CA ALA A 561 -18.66 -26.59 5.83
C ALA A 561 -19.64 -26.29 6.97
N THR A 562 -19.52 -26.98 8.08
CA THR A 562 -20.29 -26.73 9.31
C THR A 562 -19.72 -25.55 10.09
N LEU A 563 -20.39 -25.13 11.16
CA LEU A 563 -19.87 -24.08 12.05
C LEU A 563 -18.56 -24.51 12.70
N GLU A 564 -18.49 -25.78 13.09
CA GLU A 564 -17.33 -26.40 13.72
C GLU A 564 -16.13 -26.43 12.76
N ASP A 565 -16.35 -26.86 11.50
CA ASP A 565 -15.32 -26.86 10.46
C ASP A 565 -14.74 -25.47 10.21
N LEU A 566 -15.60 -24.44 10.24
CA LEU A 566 -15.18 -23.05 10.04
C LEU A 566 -14.36 -22.50 11.21
N ILE A 567 -14.68 -22.88 12.45
CA ILE A 567 -13.91 -22.49 13.65
C ILE A 567 -12.53 -23.16 13.69
N GLU A 568 -12.35 -24.32 13.05
CA GLU A 568 -11.04 -24.96 12.94
C GLU A 568 -10.06 -24.19 12.05
N VAL A 569 -10.54 -23.26 11.20
CA VAL A 569 -9.68 -22.42 10.36
C VAL A 569 -8.93 -21.42 11.22
N GLU A 570 -7.60 -21.41 11.14
CA GLU A 570 -6.75 -20.49 11.91
C GLU A 570 -7.15 -19.01 11.62
N GLY A 571 -7.40 -18.24 12.66
CA GLY A 571 -7.79 -16.84 12.54
C GLY A 571 -9.30 -16.60 12.38
N ILE A 572 -10.12 -17.65 12.33
CA ILE A 572 -11.58 -17.54 12.27
C ILE A 572 -12.19 -17.79 13.64
N GLY A 573 -12.80 -16.75 14.21
CA GLY A 573 -13.61 -16.85 15.43
C GLY A 573 -15.07 -17.13 15.13
N GLU A 574 -15.84 -17.38 16.20
CA GLU A 574 -17.27 -17.72 16.14
C GLU A 574 -18.11 -16.71 15.35
N VAL A 575 -17.81 -15.41 15.45
CA VAL A 575 -18.53 -14.35 14.75
C VAL A 575 -18.41 -14.49 13.21
N VAL A 576 -17.22 -14.77 12.72
CA VAL A 576 -16.98 -14.95 11.29
C VAL A 576 -17.60 -16.26 10.81
N ALA A 577 -17.41 -17.35 11.57
CA ALA A 577 -17.97 -18.65 11.25
C ALA A 577 -19.51 -18.61 11.15
N ARG A 578 -20.17 -17.94 12.09
CA ARG A 578 -21.63 -17.69 12.04
C ARG A 578 -22.02 -16.89 10.81
N SER A 579 -21.29 -15.81 10.48
CA SER A 579 -21.59 -15.00 9.28
C SER A 579 -21.53 -15.82 7.99
N VAL A 580 -20.59 -16.76 7.88
CA VAL A 580 -20.49 -17.67 6.74
C VAL A 580 -21.67 -18.63 6.69
N ARG A 581 -22.06 -19.24 7.83
CA ARG A 581 -23.22 -20.13 7.87
C ARG A 581 -24.51 -19.41 7.57
N GLU A 582 -24.79 -18.28 8.20
CA GLU A 582 -25.95 -17.43 7.94
C GLU A 582 -26.07 -17.05 6.46
N TYR A 583 -24.92 -16.84 5.78
CA TYR A 583 -24.91 -16.56 4.36
C TYR A 583 -25.39 -17.76 3.54
N PHE A 584 -24.85 -18.96 3.79
CA PHE A 584 -25.23 -20.17 3.04
C PHE A 584 -26.57 -20.79 3.48
N ASP A 585 -27.09 -20.46 4.65
CA ASP A 585 -28.43 -20.89 5.08
C ASP A 585 -29.54 -20.15 4.31
N GLN A 586 -29.18 -19.04 3.62
CA GLN A 586 -30.12 -18.32 2.77
C GLN A 586 -30.13 -18.92 1.35
N GLU A 587 -31.30 -19.45 0.93
CA GLU A 587 -31.45 -20.12 -0.37
C GLU A 587 -31.03 -19.25 -1.57
N HIS A 588 -31.28 -17.92 -1.51
CA HIS A 588 -30.94 -17.03 -2.59
C HIS A 588 -29.40 -16.91 -2.78
N ASN A 589 -28.59 -17.01 -1.70
CA ASN A 589 -27.13 -16.98 -1.77
C ASN A 589 -26.57 -18.30 -2.34
N GLN A 590 -27.16 -19.44 -1.98
CA GLN A 590 -26.82 -20.72 -2.60
C GLN A 590 -27.09 -20.68 -4.11
N LYS A 591 -28.26 -20.19 -4.50
CA LYS A 591 -28.64 -20.00 -5.91
C LYS A 591 -27.69 -19.04 -6.64
N LEU A 592 -27.21 -17.99 -5.98
CA LEU A 592 -26.24 -17.07 -6.56
C LEU A 592 -24.92 -17.79 -6.90
N VAL A 593 -24.41 -18.65 -6.00
CA VAL A 593 -23.20 -19.46 -6.27
C VAL A 593 -23.43 -20.39 -7.45
N GLU A 594 -24.56 -21.12 -7.47
CA GLU A 594 -24.93 -21.99 -8.60
C GLU A 594 -25.04 -21.20 -9.92
N TYR A 595 -25.57 -19.98 -9.84
CA TYR A 595 -25.76 -19.12 -11.00
C TYR A 595 -24.42 -18.62 -11.57
N PHE A 596 -23.46 -18.26 -10.72
CA PHE A 596 -22.10 -17.98 -11.16
C PHE A 596 -21.48 -19.16 -11.94
N LEU A 597 -21.56 -20.36 -11.37
CA LEU A 597 -21.02 -21.58 -12.00
C LEU A 597 -21.72 -21.89 -13.33
N LYS A 598 -23.06 -21.76 -13.37
CA LYS A 598 -23.86 -21.96 -14.57
C LYS A 598 -23.54 -20.95 -15.68
N ASN A 599 -23.14 -19.72 -15.31
CA ASN A 599 -22.75 -18.68 -16.26
C ASN A 599 -21.27 -18.83 -16.73
N GLY A 600 -20.65 -19.97 -16.43
CA GLY A 600 -19.33 -20.35 -16.92
C GLY A 600 -18.18 -19.81 -16.07
N ILE A 601 -18.42 -19.49 -14.79
CA ILE A 601 -17.33 -19.14 -13.86
C ILE A 601 -16.61 -20.41 -13.43
N GLU A 602 -15.31 -20.44 -13.68
CA GLU A 602 -14.42 -21.51 -13.25
C GLU A 602 -13.64 -21.07 -12.01
N VAL A 603 -13.98 -21.65 -10.87
CA VAL A 603 -13.24 -21.40 -9.62
C VAL A 603 -12.04 -22.34 -9.57
N ARG A 604 -10.84 -21.78 -9.72
CA ARG A 604 -9.60 -22.56 -9.62
C ARG A 604 -9.40 -23.02 -8.19
N THR A 605 -9.31 -24.35 -8.02
CA THR A 605 -8.84 -24.94 -6.78
C THR A 605 -7.41 -24.46 -6.52
N GLN A 606 -7.14 -24.02 -5.31
CA GLN A 606 -5.78 -23.73 -4.92
C GLN A 606 -5.07 -25.08 -4.82
N LYS A 607 -4.38 -25.48 -5.90
CA LYS A 607 -3.42 -26.56 -5.77
C LYS A 607 -2.40 -26.06 -4.75
N SER A 608 -2.42 -26.61 -3.55
CA SER A 608 -1.23 -26.55 -2.75
C SER A 608 -0.13 -27.11 -3.65
N SER A 609 0.86 -26.31 -3.97
CA SER A 609 2.09 -26.79 -4.58
C SER A 609 2.88 -27.52 -3.49
N THR A 610 2.23 -28.48 -2.82
CA THR A 610 2.85 -29.40 -1.92
C THR A 610 3.57 -30.40 -2.80
N LYS A 611 4.83 -30.11 -3.14
CA LYS A 611 5.76 -31.22 -3.31
C LYS A 611 5.57 -32.06 -2.06
N GLN A 612 5.15 -33.31 -2.20
CA GLN A 612 5.12 -34.25 -1.08
C GLN A 612 6.55 -34.37 -0.59
N THR A 613 6.86 -33.71 0.49
CA THR A 613 8.14 -33.83 1.20
C THR A 613 7.93 -34.72 2.42
N ILE A 614 9.01 -35.13 3.04
CA ILE A 614 8.99 -35.90 4.30
C ILE A 614 8.23 -35.13 5.41
N ALA A 615 8.11 -33.81 5.28
CA ALA A 615 7.42 -32.92 6.21
C ALA A 615 5.90 -32.94 6.06
N THR A 616 5.34 -33.47 4.95
CA THR A 616 3.89 -33.45 4.67
C THR A 616 3.12 -34.25 5.72
N GLY A 617 2.13 -33.63 6.36
CA GLY A 617 1.30 -34.25 7.41
C GLY A 617 1.95 -34.34 8.79
N LYS A 618 3.23 -33.94 8.92
CA LYS A 618 3.98 -33.99 10.19
C LYS A 618 3.76 -32.71 11.01
N THR A 619 3.79 -32.89 12.34
CA THR A 619 3.61 -31.77 13.28
C THR A 619 4.95 -31.28 13.80
N PHE A 620 5.22 -30.00 13.60
CA PHE A 620 6.45 -29.32 13.97
C PHE A 620 6.24 -28.31 15.10
N VAL A 621 7.24 -28.19 15.96
CA VAL A 621 7.38 -27.07 16.90
C VAL A 621 8.71 -26.38 16.61
N VAL A 622 8.68 -25.06 16.41
CA VAL A 622 9.89 -24.25 16.19
C VAL A 622 10.25 -23.52 17.47
N THR A 623 11.51 -23.64 17.91
CA THR A 623 12.01 -23.02 19.15
C THR A 623 13.44 -22.51 18.96
N GLY A 624 13.82 -21.47 19.69
CA GLY A 624 15.11 -20.79 19.48
C GLY A 624 15.09 -19.81 18.32
N THR A 625 16.21 -19.18 18.05
CA THR A 625 16.43 -18.27 16.91
C THR A 625 17.13 -19.04 15.81
N LEU A 626 16.51 -19.17 14.63
CA LEU A 626 17.11 -19.80 13.47
C LEU A 626 18.11 -18.84 12.81
N GLU A 627 19.14 -19.37 12.17
CA GLU A 627 20.21 -18.56 11.55
C GLU A 627 19.77 -17.92 10.24
N SER A 628 19.06 -18.65 9.38
CA SER A 628 18.70 -18.25 8.01
C SER A 628 17.22 -17.95 7.82
N LEU A 629 16.35 -18.36 8.75
CA LEU A 629 14.89 -18.17 8.67
C LEU A 629 14.35 -17.47 9.92
N SER A 630 13.39 -16.58 9.74
CA SER A 630 12.59 -16.17 10.90
C SER A 630 11.70 -17.31 11.37
N ARG A 631 11.24 -17.27 12.63
CA ARG A 631 10.30 -18.31 13.14
C ARG A 631 9.02 -18.40 12.32
N ASP A 632 8.55 -17.28 11.78
CA ASP A 632 7.32 -17.25 11.00
C ASP A 632 7.58 -17.72 9.57
N ASP A 633 8.73 -17.41 8.97
CA ASP A 633 9.14 -18.01 7.70
C ASP A 633 9.32 -19.54 7.80
N ALA A 634 9.87 -20.03 8.90
CA ALA A 634 9.98 -21.46 9.15
C ALA A 634 8.59 -22.13 9.29
N LYS A 635 7.65 -21.50 10.01
CA LYS A 635 6.27 -21.96 10.11
C LYS A 635 5.57 -21.95 8.75
N ASP A 636 5.76 -20.91 7.96
CA ASP A 636 5.18 -20.81 6.63
C ASP A 636 5.81 -21.79 5.65
N ALA A 637 7.10 -22.07 5.80
CA ALA A 637 7.77 -23.12 5.04
C ALA A 637 7.22 -24.51 5.36
N ILE A 638 6.97 -24.81 6.65
CA ILE A 638 6.30 -26.05 7.08
C ILE A 638 4.89 -26.15 6.46
N ARG A 639 4.11 -25.09 6.53
CA ARG A 639 2.76 -25.05 5.97
C ARG A 639 2.75 -25.24 4.45
N ARG A 640 3.69 -24.62 3.74
CA ARG A 640 3.84 -24.76 2.27
C ARG A 640 4.05 -26.18 1.80
N VAL A 641 4.70 -27.01 2.59
CA VAL A 641 4.91 -28.44 2.29
C VAL A 641 3.86 -29.35 2.93
N GLY A 642 2.78 -28.79 3.47
CA GLY A 642 1.66 -29.54 4.07
C GLY A 642 1.96 -30.08 5.47
N GLY A 643 2.94 -29.54 6.19
CA GLY A 643 3.20 -29.82 7.59
C GLY A 643 2.30 -29.00 8.52
N LYS A 644 2.15 -29.45 9.76
CA LYS A 644 1.38 -28.76 10.82
C LYS A 644 2.33 -28.08 11.81
N VAL A 645 1.99 -26.88 12.27
CA VAL A 645 2.78 -26.15 13.27
C VAL A 645 2.04 -26.12 14.59
N ALA A 646 2.70 -26.54 15.67
CA ALA A 646 2.17 -26.47 17.03
C ALA A 646 2.93 -25.46 17.90
N GLY A 647 2.22 -24.79 18.82
CA GLY A 647 2.79 -23.82 19.75
C GLY A 647 3.55 -24.44 20.94
N SER A 648 3.27 -25.70 21.30
CA SER A 648 3.88 -26.43 22.41
C SER A 648 4.24 -27.85 21.99
N VAL A 649 5.24 -28.41 22.68
CA VAL A 649 5.68 -29.82 22.44
C VAL A 649 4.71 -30.78 23.15
N SER A 650 4.31 -31.83 22.48
CA SER A 650 3.43 -32.87 23.01
C SER A 650 3.80 -34.25 22.40
N LYS A 651 3.16 -35.31 22.87
CA LYS A 651 3.31 -36.65 22.26
C LYS A 651 2.83 -36.74 20.80
N LYS A 652 2.10 -35.71 20.31
CA LYS A 652 1.65 -35.61 18.92
C LYS A 652 2.60 -34.79 18.04
N THR A 653 3.69 -34.25 18.61
CA THR A 653 4.72 -33.51 17.89
C THR A 653 5.68 -34.50 17.24
N ASP A 654 5.87 -34.46 15.93
CA ASP A 654 6.80 -35.31 15.20
C ASP A 654 8.23 -34.77 15.27
N PHE A 655 8.38 -33.43 15.13
CA PHE A 655 9.68 -32.79 15.08
C PHE A 655 9.72 -31.48 15.88
N VAL A 656 10.86 -31.22 16.51
CA VAL A 656 11.16 -29.92 17.11
C VAL A 656 12.36 -29.31 16.39
N VAL A 657 12.14 -28.19 15.69
CA VAL A 657 13.20 -27.45 15.02
C VAL A 657 13.84 -26.52 16.02
N VAL A 658 15.14 -26.64 16.20
CA VAL A 658 15.91 -25.95 17.25
C VAL A 658 16.91 -25.01 16.63
N GLY A 659 16.77 -23.71 16.95
CA GLY A 659 17.77 -22.67 16.70
C GLY A 659 18.58 -22.34 17.96
N GLU A 660 19.29 -21.22 17.94
CA GLU A 660 20.04 -20.73 19.10
C GLU A 660 19.09 -20.36 20.26
N ASN A 661 19.52 -20.59 21.49
CA ASN A 661 18.77 -20.31 22.73
C ASN A 661 17.33 -20.90 22.75
N PRO A 662 17.17 -22.22 22.63
CA PRO A 662 15.88 -22.86 22.36
C PRO A 662 14.88 -22.87 23.52
N GLY A 663 15.26 -22.51 24.73
CA GLY A 663 14.39 -22.45 25.92
C GLY A 663 13.80 -23.80 26.35
N SER A 664 12.75 -23.78 27.19
CA SER A 664 12.15 -24.95 27.82
C SER A 664 11.57 -26.00 26.86
N LYS A 665 11.25 -25.63 25.63
CA LYS A 665 10.66 -26.53 24.62
C LYS A 665 11.65 -27.63 24.14
N LEU A 666 12.95 -27.35 24.15
CA LEU A 666 13.96 -28.33 23.85
C LEU A 666 14.02 -29.42 24.94
N ASP A 667 13.96 -29.01 26.21
CA ASP A 667 13.96 -29.93 27.34
C ASP A 667 12.71 -30.84 27.36
N GLU A 668 11.58 -30.24 26.97
CA GLU A 668 10.31 -30.94 26.84
C GLU A 668 10.32 -31.94 25.69
N ALA A 669 10.93 -31.60 24.55
CA ALA A 669 11.15 -32.51 23.43
C ALA A 669 12.02 -33.72 23.84
N ARG A 670 13.11 -33.49 24.56
CA ARG A 670 13.99 -34.54 25.09
C ARG A 670 13.26 -35.48 26.06
N LYS A 671 12.45 -34.92 26.98
CA LYS A 671 11.64 -35.70 27.92
C LYS A 671 10.60 -36.58 27.25
N LEU A 672 10.02 -36.09 26.14
CA LEU A 672 8.96 -36.81 25.42
C LEU A 672 9.50 -37.71 24.28
N GLY A 673 10.83 -37.72 24.04
CA GLY A 673 11.45 -38.50 22.96
C GLY A 673 11.10 -38.02 21.55
N VAL A 674 10.74 -36.72 21.41
CA VAL A 674 10.40 -36.13 20.10
C VAL A 674 11.69 -35.85 19.31
N ALA A 675 11.68 -36.14 18.01
CA ALA A 675 12.83 -35.93 17.14
C ALA A 675 13.19 -34.43 17.06
N ILE A 676 14.47 -34.13 17.25
CA ILE A 676 15.00 -32.75 17.24
C ILE A 676 15.75 -32.57 15.92
N LEU A 677 15.44 -31.48 15.23
CA LEU A 677 16.09 -31.09 13.98
C LEU A 677 16.85 -29.77 14.19
N SER A 678 18.06 -29.72 13.69
CA SER A 678 18.77 -28.46 13.46
C SER A 678 18.13 -27.73 12.29
N GLU A 679 18.39 -26.42 12.16
CA GLU A 679 17.89 -25.62 11.03
C GLU A 679 18.30 -26.19 9.66
N LYS A 680 19.53 -26.68 9.53
CA LYS A 680 20.04 -27.30 8.29
C LYS A 680 19.28 -28.59 7.93
N GLU A 681 19.01 -29.45 8.89
CA GLU A 681 18.23 -30.67 8.69
C GLU A 681 16.78 -30.36 8.37
N PHE A 682 16.23 -29.32 9.00
CA PHE A 682 14.89 -28.81 8.72
C PHE A 682 14.76 -28.29 7.28
N ILE A 683 15.69 -27.43 6.82
CA ILE A 683 15.69 -26.92 5.44
C ILE A 683 15.84 -28.06 4.42
N ALA A 684 16.71 -29.05 4.70
CA ALA A 684 16.86 -30.19 3.84
C ALA A 684 15.58 -31.06 3.78
N MET A 685 14.79 -31.11 4.86
CA MET A 685 13.53 -31.86 4.92
C MET A 685 12.41 -31.15 4.14
N LEU A 686 12.47 -29.84 3.98
CA LEU A 686 11.51 -29.05 3.21
C LEU A 686 11.76 -29.04 1.69
N SER A 687 13.00 -29.36 1.28
CA SER A 687 13.43 -29.44 -0.13
C SER A 687 12.98 -30.75 -0.78
#